data_b56259236b5b0f1a9f25dc0b1013a1fb
#
_entry.id   b56259236b5b0f1a9f25dc0b1013a1fb
#
_cell.length_a   1.000
_cell.length_b   1.000
_cell.length_c   1.000
_cell.angle_alpha   90.00
_cell.angle_beta   90.00
_cell.angle_gamma   90.00
#
_symmetry.space_group_name_H-M   'P 1'
#
loop_
_entity.id
_entity.type
_entity.pdbx_description
1 polymer ?
#
loop_
_entity_poly.entity_id
_entity_poly.type
_entity_poly.pdbx_seq_one_letter_code
_entity_poly.pdbx_strand_id
1 'polypeptide(L)'
;MTANRILLAVVPMLMMIAIALALPGIEQWLASFGKTAEAKLTLGRIGLSLPYIASAAIGLIFLLSAQGSVNIKTAGWGVAAGSGAVIAIAVVREGMRLSQFAGQVPAARSILSYVDPATMTGTATALFSGMFALRVAVIGNAAFSRSEPKRIRGKRALHGEAEWLKLPEAGKLFAEDGGIVVGERYRVDRDSTAALSFRADMPETWGAGGKSPLLCFDGSFGSSHGIVFAGSGGFKTTSVTIPTALKWGGTLIVLDPSNEVAPMVKAHRIKAGRDVIVLDPKDPDIGFNALDWIGQHGGTKQEDIAAVASWIMSESGRASGVRDDFFRASGLQLLTAIIADVCLSGHTEKKNQTLRTVRMNLSEPEPKLRARLQEIYDNSESDFVKENVAAFVNMTPETFSGVYANAIKETHWLSYPNYAGLVSGSTFSTDDIASGKTDVFVALDLKTLETHGGLARVIIGSFLNAIYNRDGAMPGRALFLLDEVARLGFMRILETARDAGRKYGITLLMIYQSIGQMRETYGGRDATSKWFESASWISFSAINDPETADYISRRCGTTTVEIDQVSRSFQARGSSRTRSKQLASRPLIQPHEVLRMRADEQIVFTGGNAPLRCGRAMWFRRADMKSCVGDNRFHGKRGPLDMKV
;
A
#
# COMPACT_ATOMS: atom_id res chain seq x y z
N MET A 1 -15.33 27.97 0.89
CA MET A 1 -15.50 27.60 2.31
C MET A 1 -16.93 27.14 2.51
N THR A 2 -17.19 25.99 3.09
CA THR A 2 -18.57 25.53 3.38
C THR A 2 -19.17 26.39 4.49
N ALA A 3 -20.49 26.62 4.46
CA ALA A 3 -21.22 27.45 5.46
C ALA A 3 -20.87 27.05 6.91
N ASN A 4 -20.70 25.76 7.21
CA ASN A 4 -20.31 25.26 8.53
C ASN A 4 -18.91 25.75 8.99
N ARG A 5 -17.98 26.00 8.09
CA ARG A 5 -16.64 26.51 8.47
C ARG A 5 -16.68 28.00 8.81
N ILE A 6 -17.51 28.76 8.12
CA ILE A 6 -17.71 30.19 8.45
C ILE A 6 -18.34 30.30 9.83
N LEU A 7 -19.37 29.48 10.13
CA LEU A 7 -20.00 29.44 11.45
C LEU A 7 -19.00 29.10 12.58
N LEU A 8 -18.13 28.11 12.39
CA LEU A 8 -17.11 27.73 13.39
C LEU A 8 -16.07 28.82 13.71
N ALA A 9 -15.82 29.74 12.80
CA ALA A 9 -14.95 30.90 13.06
C ALA A 9 -15.73 32.09 13.64
N VAL A 10 -16.91 32.38 13.11
CA VAL A 10 -17.67 33.60 13.42
C VAL A 10 -18.42 33.47 14.74
N VAL A 11 -19.01 32.32 15.05
CA VAL A 11 -19.82 32.14 16.27
C VAL A 11 -19.00 32.37 17.55
N PRO A 12 -17.84 31.70 17.77
CA PRO A 12 -17.06 31.97 18.99
C PRO A 12 -16.58 33.42 19.08
N MET A 13 -16.15 33.99 17.96
CA MET A 13 -15.75 35.38 17.91
C MET A 13 -16.87 36.33 18.37
N LEU A 14 -18.07 36.19 17.81
CA LEU A 14 -19.23 37.02 18.15
C LEU A 14 -19.67 36.83 19.61
N MET A 15 -19.68 35.57 20.10
CA MET A 15 -20.02 35.30 21.50
C MET A 15 -19.02 35.94 22.46
N MET A 16 -17.72 35.86 22.18
CA MET A 16 -16.68 36.50 22.99
C MET A 16 -16.84 38.03 23.04
N ILE A 17 -17.13 38.65 21.89
CA ILE A 17 -17.37 40.10 21.79
C ILE A 17 -18.65 40.47 22.55
N ALA A 18 -19.75 39.72 22.36
CA ALA A 18 -21.02 40.02 23.04
C ALA A 18 -20.88 39.98 24.58
N ILE A 19 -20.17 38.98 25.11
CA ILE A 19 -19.90 38.87 26.55
C ILE A 19 -19.02 40.03 27.05
N ALA A 20 -17.98 40.39 26.31
CA ALA A 20 -17.12 41.52 26.67
C ALA A 20 -17.88 42.86 26.64
N LEU A 21 -18.89 43.00 25.77
CA LEU A 21 -19.73 44.21 25.71
C LEU A 21 -20.81 44.26 26.79
N ALA A 22 -21.24 43.12 27.36
CA ALA A 22 -22.28 43.04 28.41
C ALA A 22 -21.83 43.54 29.80
N LEU A 23 -20.63 44.06 29.92
CA LEU A 23 -19.94 44.43 31.17
C LEU A 23 -20.62 45.43 32.07
N PRO A 24 -21.20 46.55 31.57
CA PRO A 24 -21.68 47.61 32.47
C PRO A 24 -22.79 47.15 33.43
N GLY A 25 -23.60 46.19 32.99
CA GLY A 25 -24.66 45.64 33.84
C GLY A 25 -24.18 44.69 34.92
N ILE A 26 -23.12 43.89 34.63
CA ILE A 26 -22.59 42.88 35.56
C ILE A 26 -21.81 43.53 36.71
N GLU A 27 -21.05 44.57 36.43
CA GLU A 27 -20.31 45.33 37.45
C GLU A 27 -21.27 45.93 38.45
N GLN A 28 -22.29 46.66 37.99
CA GLN A 28 -23.28 47.31 38.84
C GLN A 28 -24.15 46.26 39.61
N TRP A 29 -24.49 45.18 38.95
CA TRP A 29 -25.26 44.09 39.55
C TRP A 29 -24.49 43.42 40.68
N LEU A 30 -23.21 43.03 40.47
CA LEU A 30 -22.37 42.45 41.53
C LEU A 30 -22.11 43.43 42.65
N ALA A 31 -21.85 44.69 42.36
CA ALA A 31 -21.67 45.73 43.38
C ALA A 31 -22.92 45.91 44.27
N SER A 32 -24.12 45.69 43.74
CA SER A 32 -25.40 45.78 44.49
C SER A 32 -25.51 44.76 45.65
N PHE A 33 -24.80 43.65 45.62
CA PHE A 33 -24.79 42.68 46.70
C PHE A 33 -23.87 43.02 47.88
N GLY A 34 -23.01 44.05 47.73
CA GLY A 34 -22.12 44.52 48.80
C GLY A 34 -22.89 45.28 49.88
N LYS A 35 -22.77 44.84 51.14
CA LYS A 35 -23.40 45.48 52.30
C LYS A 35 -22.56 46.65 52.87
N THR A 36 -21.27 46.68 52.59
CA THR A 36 -20.34 47.74 52.97
C THR A 36 -19.74 48.40 51.74
N ALA A 37 -19.19 49.60 51.91
CA ALA A 37 -18.51 50.36 50.82
C ALA A 37 -17.33 49.55 50.26
N GLU A 38 -16.57 48.87 51.12
CA GLU A 38 -15.43 48.04 50.76
C GLU A 38 -15.85 46.77 50.01
N ALA A 39 -16.94 46.12 50.44
CA ALA A 39 -17.54 44.97 49.75
C ALA A 39 -18.08 45.36 48.38
N LYS A 40 -18.73 46.55 48.25
CA LYS A 40 -19.19 47.07 46.96
C LYS A 40 -18.04 47.30 45.98
N LEU A 41 -16.94 47.87 46.46
CA LEU A 41 -15.74 48.13 45.65
C LEU A 41 -15.09 46.84 45.19
N THR A 42 -15.00 45.83 46.08
CA THR A 42 -14.38 44.55 45.79
C THR A 42 -15.23 43.73 44.79
N LEU A 43 -16.55 43.67 44.98
CA LEU A 43 -17.48 43.01 44.08
C LEU A 43 -17.57 43.71 42.72
N GLY A 44 -17.49 45.04 42.70
CA GLY A 44 -17.42 45.82 41.46
C GLY A 44 -16.15 45.49 40.66
N ARG A 45 -14.98 45.38 41.32
CA ARG A 45 -13.73 44.97 40.66
C ARG A 45 -13.79 43.55 40.13
N ILE A 46 -14.40 42.61 40.84
CA ILE A 46 -14.66 41.26 40.33
C ILE A 46 -15.57 41.36 39.11
N GLY A 47 -16.61 42.17 39.14
CA GLY A 47 -17.52 42.44 38.02
C GLY A 47 -16.81 42.99 36.79
N LEU A 48 -15.78 43.79 36.93
CA LEU A 48 -14.96 44.30 35.81
C LEU A 48 -14.12 43.22 35.12
N SER A 49 -13.57 42.26 35.87
CA SER A 49 -12.71 41.19 35.29
C SER A 49 -13.53 40.00 34.76
N LEU A 50 -14.64 39.72 35.38
CA LEU A 50 -15.46 38.48 35.13
C LEU A 50 -15.85 38.28 33.64
N PRO A 51 -16.33 39.29 32.89
CA PRO A 51 -16.69 39.12 31.49
C PRO A 51 -15.50 38.85 30.58
N TYR A 52 -14.33 39.38 30.87
CA TYR A 52 -13.13 39.05 30.08
C TYR A 52 -12.67 37.61 30.33
N ILE A 53 -12.73 37.17 31.59
CA ILE A 53 -12.45 35.78 31.98
C ILE A 53 -13.48 34.83 31.39
N ALA A 54 -14.78 35.15 31.46
CA ALA A 54 -15.87 34.37 30.89
C ALA A 54 -15.76 34.27 29.35
N SER A 55 -15.41 35.40 28.70
CA SER A 55 -15.16 35.43 27.27
C SER A 55 -14.02 34.49 26.85
N ALA A 56 -12.90 34.54 27.59
CA ALA A 56 -11.77 33.66 27.35
C ALA A 56 -12.12 32.15 27.59
N ALA A 57 -12.89 31.88 28.65
CA ALA A 57 -13.35 30.52 28.97
C ALA A 57 -14.28 29.96 27.88
N ILE A 58 -15.21 30.76 27.37
CA ILE A 58 -16.10 30.34 26.26
C ILE A 58 -15.30 30.10 24.99
N GLY A 59 -14.34 30.92 24.66
CA GLY A 59 -13.43 30.68 23.55
C GLY A 59 -12.71 29.33 23.69
N LEU A 60 -12.20 29.03 24.89
CA LEU A 60 -11.54 27.75 25.17
C LEU A 60 -12.48 26.55 25.09
N ILE A 61 -13.70 26.67 25.60
CA ILE A 61 -14.73 25.60 25.49
C ILE A 61 -15.07 25.33 24.02
N PHE A 62 -15.25 26.37 23.22
CA PHE A 62 -15.47 26.23 21.78
C PHE A 62 -14.31 25.51 21.08
N LEU A 63 -13.08 25.87 21.45
CA LEU A 63 -11.88 25.24 20.90
C LEU A 63 -11.79 23.76 21.26
N LEU A 64 -12.10 23.39 22.49
CA LEU A 64 -12.07 22.01 23.00
C LEU A 64 -13.21 21.16 22.45
N SER A 65 -14.36 21.77 22.11
CA SER A 65 -15.51 21.07 21.53
C SER A 65 -15.39 20.83 20.01
N ALA A 66 -14.49 21.53 19.33
CA ALA A 66 -14.32 21.39 17.89
C ALA A 66 -13.64 20.05 17.53
N GLN A 67 -14.36 19.18 16.81
CA GLN A 67 -13.85 17.88 16.35
C GLN A 67 -13.26 17.97 14.94
N GLY A 68 -12.13 17.31 14.72
CA GLY A 68 -11.43 17.25 13.43
C GLY A 68 -10.44 18.42 13.21
N SER A 69 -9.29 18.13 12.60
CA SER A 69 -8.15 19.06 12.49
C SER A 69 -8.48 20.33 11.69
N VAL A 70 -9.31 20.25 10.66
CA VAL A 70 -9.71 21.43 9.88
C VAL A 70 -10.67 22.32 10.67
N ASN A 71 -11.61 21.72 11.40
CA ASN A 71 -12.59 22.43 12.20
C ASN A 71 -11.91 23.13 13.39
N ILE A 72 -10.96 22.45 14.04
CA ILE A 72 -10.23 22.99 15.18
C ILE A 72 -9.31 24.16 14.78
N LYS A 73 -8.68 24.10 13.60
CA LYS A 73 -7.91 25.22 13.05
C LYS A 73 -8.81 26.43 12.78
N THR A 74 -9.99 26.19 12.19
CA THR A 74 -10.94 27.24 11.88
C THR A 74 -11.50 27.88 13.15
N ALA A 75 -11.87 27.07 14.15
CA ALA A 75 -12.27 27.53 15.48
C ALA A 75 -11.13 28.33 16.17
N GLY A 76 -9.89 27.87 16.04
CA GLY A 76 -8.70 28.55 16.54
C GLY A 76 -8.56 29.97 16.00
N TRP A 77 -8.74 30.18 14.71
CA TRP A 77 -8.76 31.53 14.12
C TRP A 77 -9.90 32.39 14.64
N GLY A 78 -11.12 31.82 14.81
CA GLY A 78 -12.25 32.53 15.38
C GLY A 78 -12.01 32.99 16.81
N VAL A 79 -11.49 32.10 17.66
CA VAL A 79 -11.16 32.42 19.08
C VAL A 79 -9.99 33.40 19.19
N ALA A 80 -8.98 33.28 18.34
CA ALA A 80 -7.87 34.25 18.32
C ALA A 80 -8.34 35.66 17.92
N ALA A 81 -9.18 35.75 16.89
CA ALA A 81 -9.79 37.02 16.48
C ALA A 81 -10.72 37.60 17.57
N GLY A 82 -11.53 36.75 18.23
CA GLY A 82 -12.38 37.11 19.35
C GLY A 82 -11.56 37.66 20.54
N SER A 83 -10.47 36.99 20.90
CA SER A 83 -9.56 37.44 21.96
C SER A 83 -8.93 38.78 21.64
N GLY A 84 -8.51 39.01 20.38
CA GLY A 84 -8.01 40.32 19.94
C GLY A 84 -9.04 41.44 20.07
N ALA A 85 -10.30 41.16 19.68
CA ALA A 85 -11.40 42.10 19.83
C ALA A 85 -11.71 42.43 21.31
N VAL A 86 -11.71 41.39 22.17
CA VAL A 86 -11.90 41.57 23.64
C VAL A 86 -10.80 42.45 24.24
N ILE A 87 -9.55 42.25 23.88
CA ILE A 87 -8.42 43.08 24.30
C ILE A 87 -8.62 44.53 23.82
N ALA A 88 -9.01 44.72 22.55
CA ALA A 88 -9.27 46.07 22.02
C ALA A 88 -10.41 46.77 22.76
N ILE A 89 -11.51 46.10 23.08
CA ILE A 89 -12.61 46.61 23.88
C ILE A 89 -12.12 47.04 25.28
N ALA A 90 -11.31 46.20 25.94
CA ALA A 90 -10.77 46.48 27.26
C ALA A 90 -9.84 47.70 27.23
N VAL A 91 -8.95 47.81 26.24
CA VAL A 91 -8.02 48.93 26.06
C VAL A 91 -8.77 50.23 25.80
N VAL A 92 -9.78 50.21 24.91
CA VAL A 92 -10.61 51.41 24.61
C VAL A 92 -11.35 51.87 25.84
N ARG A 93 -11.99 50.97 26.57
CA ARG A 93 -12.71 51.30 27.82
C ARG A 93 -11.81 51.89 28.89
N GLU A 94 -10.65 51.24 29.12
CA GLU A 94 -9.71 51.71 30.10
C GLU A 94 -9.12 53.08 29.69
N GLY A 95 -8.86 53.26 28.38
CA GLY A 95 -8.45 54.54 27.81
C GLY A 95 -9.50 55.63 28.02
N MET A 96 -10.80 55.35 27.80
CA MET A 96 -11.89 56.29 28.09
C MET A 96 -11.97 56.62 29.59
N ARG A 97 -11.83 55.63 30.48
CA ARG A 97 -11.80 55.83 31.94
C ARG A 97 -10.65 56.71 32.34
N LEU A 98 -9.44 56.41 31.86
CA LEU A 98 -8.23 57.17 32.17
C LEU A 98 -8.27 58.58 31.60
N SER A 99 -8.92 58.83 30.45
CA SER A 99 -9.05 60.17 29.86
C SER A 99 -9.88 61.12 30.73
N GLN A 100 -10.84 60.58 31.48
CA GLN A 100 -11.63 61.37 32.44
C GLN A 100 -10.80 61.91 33.63
N PHE A 101 -9.68 61.23 33.94
CA PHE A 101 -8.77 61.59 35.02
C PHE A 101 -7.48 62.27 34.53
N ALA A 102 -7.28 62.43 33.22
CA ALA A 102 -6.03 62.88 32.63
C ALA A 102 -5.57 64.28 33.16
N GLY A 103 -6.52 65.19 33.46
CA GLY A 103 -6.25 66.48 34.02
C GLY A 103 -5.91 66.51 35.53
N GLN A 104 -6.10 65.35 36.21
CA GLN A 104 -5.89 65.23 37.67
C GLN A 104 -4.61 64.47 38.05
N VAL A 105 -3.93 63.90 37.06
CA VAL A 105 -2.74 63.05 37.25
C VAL A 105 -1.51 63.97 37.43
N PRO A 106 -0.76 63.92 38.59
CA PRO A 106 0.45 64.64 38.76
C PRO A 106 1.50 64.31 37.69
N ALA A 107 2.17 65.32 37.15
CA ALA A 107 3.14 65.17 36.04
C ALA A 107 4.31 64.20 36.34
N ALA A 108 4.51 63.81 37.59
CA ALA A 108 5.58 62.92 38.03
C ALA A 108 5.19 61.44 38.06
N ARG A 109 3.92 61.03 37.73
CA ARG A 109 3.47 59.62 37.76
C ARG A 109 3.05 59.13 36.37
N SER A 110 3.50 57.96 36.03
CA SER A 110 3.05 57.33 34.80
C SER A 110 1.54 57.01 34.82
N ILE A 111 0.80 57.38 33.78
CA ILE A 111 -0.63 57.11 33.63
C ILE A 111 -0.94 55.62 33.73
N LEU A 112 0.03 54.75 33.42
CA LEU A 112 -0.07 53.28 33.55
C LEU A 112 -0.25 52.82 34.99
N SER A 113 0.16 53.58 35.99
CA SER A 113 -0.02 53.25 37.41
C SER A 113 -1.48 53.36 37.87
N TYR A 114 -2.34 53.97 37.06
CA TYR A 114 -3.77 54.13 37.32
C TYR A 114 -4.65 53.12 36.58
N VAL A 115 -4.05 52.20 35.79
CA VAL A 115 -4.76 51.10 35.13
C VAL A 115 -5.34 50.16 36.19
N ASP A 116 -6.64 49.83 36.07
CA ASP A 116 -7.30 48.96 37.04
C ASP A 116 -6.73 47.53 36.98
N PRO A 117 -6.28 46.96 38.11
CA PRO A 117 -5.76 45.57 38.14
C PRO A 117 -6.75 44.52 37.63
N ALA A 118 -8.06 44.75 37.77
CA ALA A 118 -9.08 43.85 37.26
C ALA A 118 -9.12 43.83 35.72
N THR A 119 -8.97 45.00 35.08
CA THR A 119 -8.84 45.11 33.63
C THR A 119 -7.54 44.49 33.14
N MET A 120 -6.42 44.64 33.86
CA MET A 120 -5.16 43.97 33.56
C MET A 120 -5.28 42.46 33.63
N THR A 121 -5.95 41.92 34.66
CA THR A 121 -6.16 40.48 34.80
C THR A 121 -7.03 39.92 33.66
N GLY A 122 -8.11 40.61 33.31
CA GLY A 122 -9.00 40.21 32.20
C GLY A 122 -8.29 40.26 30.85
N THR A 123 -7.54 41.31 30.56
CA THR A 123 -6.76 41.43 29.30
C THR A 123 -5.65 40.38 29.20
N ALA A 124 -4.94 40.10 30.31
CA ALA A 124 -3.95 39.02 30.35
C ALA A 124 -4.58 37.65 30.05
N THR A 125 -5.75 37.36 30.63
CA THR A 125 -6.47 36.10 30.37
C THR A 125 -6.90 35.99 28.89
N ALA A 126 -7.41 37.07 28.30
CA ALA A 126 -7.76 37.13 26.88
C ALA A 126 -6.53 36.94 25.98
N LEU A 127 -5.38 37.55 26.36
CA LEU A 127 -4.12 37.38 25.63
C LEU A 127 -3.64 35.91 25.62
N PHE A 128 -3.64 35.26 26.79
CA PHE A 128 -3.27 33.85 26.90
C PHE A 128 -4.22 32.95 26.05
N SER A 129 -5.53 33.18 26.12
CA SER A 129 -6.51 32.48 25.31
C SER A 129 -6.25 32.68 23.81
N GLY A 130 -5.99 33.90 23.39
CA GLY A 130 -5.70 34.26 22.00
C GLY A 130 -4.41 33.62 21.47
N MET A 131 -3.34 33.65 22.26
CA MET A 131 -2.06 33.01 21.90
C MET A 131 -2.20 31.49 21.78
N PHE A 132 -2.93 30.87 22.70
CA PHE A 132 -3.21 29.44 22.63
C PHE A 132 -4.06 29.10 21.41
N ALA A 133 -5.11 29.88 21.15
CA ALA A 133 -5.98 29.70 19.98
C ALA A 133 -5.22 29.89 18.66
N LEU A 134 -4.31 30.88 18.60
CA LEU A 134 -3.45 31.08 17.44
C LEU A 134 -2.52 29.89 17.21
N ARG A 135 -1.95 29.31 18.26
CA ARG A 135 -1.16 28.10 18.17
C ARG A 135 -1.99 26.94 17.59
N VAL A 136 -3.22 26.75 18.08
CA VAL A 136 -4.15 25.73 17.57
C VAL A 136 -4.55 26.01 16.13
N ALA A 137 -4.78 27.27 15.76
CA ALA A 137 -5.09 27.67 14.39
C ALA A 137 -3.98 27.29 13.38
N VAL A 138 -2.74 27.39 13.80
CA VAL A 138 -1.56 27.07 12.95
C VAL A 138 -1.32 25.55 12.87
N ILE A 139 -1.22 24.88 14.02
CA ILE A 139 -0.77 23.48 14.11
C ILE A 139 -1.90 22.47 14.32
N GLY A 140 -3.15 22.91 14.52
CA GLY A 140 -4.33 22.04 14.66
C GLY A 140 -4.22 21.09 15.85
N ASN A 141 -4.64 19.83 15.67
CA ASN A 141 -4.63 18.79 16.71
C ASN A 141 -3.25 18.56 17.34
N ALA A 142 -2.17 18.88 16.62
CA ALA A 142 -0.82 18.79 17.18
C ALA A 142 -0.57 19.74 18.36
N ALA A 143 -1.43 20.77 18.55
CA ALA A 143 -1.36 21.64 19.73
C ALA A 143 -1.69 20.89 21.04
N PHE A 144 -2.50 19.83 20.95
CA PHE A 144 -2.93 18.99 22.08
C PHE A 144 -2.13 17.69 22.19
N SER A 145 -1.29 17.35 21.18
CA SER A 145 -0.43 16.17 21.27
C SER A 145 0.62 16.37 22.36
N ARG A 146 0.87 15.32 23.14
CA ARG A 146 2.05 15.28 24.00
C ARG A 146 3.26 15.55 23.11
N SER A 147 4.15 16.44 23.52
CA SER A 147 5.37 16.75 22.78
C SER A 147 6.15 15.46 22.56
N GLU A 148 6.24 15.01 21.30
CA GLU A 148 7.18 13.95 20.97
C GLU A 148 8.60 14.37 21.38
N PRO A 149 9.43 13.41 21.82
CA PRO A 149 10.82 13.70 22.13
C PRO A 149 11.48 14.39 20.94
N LYS A 150 12.20 15.48 21.21
CA LYS A 150 12.84 16.29 20.16
C LYS A 150 13.92 15.47 19.44
N ARG A 151 13.80 15.33 18.12
CA ARG A 151 14.83 14.72 17.29
C ARG A 151 16.06 15.60 17.20
N ILE A 152 17.24 15.00 17.39
CA ILE A 152 18.54 15.66 17.32
C ILE A 152 19.23 15.26 16.00
N ARG A 153 19.86 16.23 15.35
CA ARG A 153 20.56 16.07 14.08
C ARG A 153 22.02 16.50 14.18
N GLY A 154 22.82 16.10 13.20
CA GLY A 154 24.22 16.45 13.05
C GLY A 154 25.11 15.75 14.08
N LYS A 155 26.22 16.37 14.48
CA LYS A 155 27.25 15.76 15.37
C LYS A 155 26.74 15.22 16.71
N ARG A 156 25.52 15.60 17.14
CA ARG A 156 24.88 15.12 18.38
C ARG A 156 23.95 13.93 18.15
N ALA A 157 23.75 13.47 16.92
CA ALA A 157 22.90 12.35 16.58
C ALA A 157 23.63 11.01 16.74
N LEU A 158 24.04 10.69 17.95
CA LEU A 158 24.88 9.53 18.29
C LEU A 158 24.23 8.18 17.98
N HIS A 159 22.90 8.12 17.89
CA HIS A 159 22.13 6.89 17.72
C HIS A 159 21.46 6.78 16.33
N GLY A 160 21.86 7.64 15.38
CA GLY A 160 21.33 7.66 14.02
C GLY A 160 20.43 8.86 13.73
N GLU A 161 20.20 9.09 12.44
CA GLU A 161 19.43 10.23 11.91
C GLU A 161 18.29 9.78 10.97
N ALA A 162 17.75 8.57 11.13
CA ALA A 162 16.69 8.10 10.27
C ALA A 162 15.51 9.09 10.22
N GLU A 163 15.04 9.35 9.02
CA GLU A 163 13.90 10.24 8.77
C GLU A 163 13.01 9.69 7.65
N TRP A 164 11.76 10.14 7.61
CA TRP A 164 10.86 9.82 6.52
C TRP A 164 11.22 10.64 5.28
N LEU A 165 11.16 10.00 4.10
CA LEU A 165 11.25 10.69 2.82
C LEU A 165 10.19 11.80 2.76
N LYS A 166 10.61 13.00 2.38
CA LYS A 166 9.70 14.13 2.27
C LYS A 166 8.81 14.00 1.03
N LEU A 167 7.55 14.41 1.13
CA LEU A 167 6.60 14.31 0.01
C LEU A 167 7.04 15.02 -1.28
N PRO A 168 7.70 16.20 -1.24
CA PRO A 168 8.25 16.81 -2.45
C PRO A 168 9.36 15.97 -3.11
N GLU A 169 10.19 15.29 -2.31
CA GLU A 169 11.24 14.38 -2.79
C GLU A 169 10.62 13.11 -3.38
N ALA A 170 9.57 12.56 -2.74
CA ALA A 170 8.79 11.45 -3.29
C ALA A 170 8.15 11.81 -4.65
N GLY A 171 7.65 13.04 -4.82
CA GLY A 171 7.10 13.52 -6.09
C GLY A 171 8.15 13.73 -7.20
N LYS A 172 9.44 13.81 -6.86
CA LYS A 172 10.53 13.79 -7.85
C LYS A 172 10.94 12.37 -8.25
N LEU A 173 10.77 11.42 -7.33
CA LEU A 173 11.12 10.00 -7.53
C LEU A 173 10.02 9.25 -8.29
N PHE A 174 8.75 9.53 -8.02
CA PHE A 174 7.59 8.89 -8.62
C PHE A 174 6.81 9.87 -9.47
N ALA A 175 6.41 9.44 -10.66
CA ALA A 175 5.54 10.23 -11.55
C ALA A 175 4.13 10.40 -10.94
N GLU A 176 3.40 11.42 -11.38
CA GLU A 176 2.01 11.66 -10.91
C GLU A 176 0.96 10.85 -11.69
N ASP A 177 1.34 10.29 -12.84
CA ASP A 177 0.49 9.44 -13.70
C ASP A 177 1.35 8.48 -14.52
N GLY A 178 0.70 7.41 -15.03
CA GLY A 178 1.37 6.37 -15.81
C GLY A 178 2.18 5.38 -14.98
N GLY A 179 2.30 4.15 -15.47
CA GLY A 179 3.07 3.09 -14.80
C GLY A 179 2.32 2.38 -13.68
N ILE A 180 3.08 1.84 -12.72
CA ILE A 180 2.53 1.10 -11.57
C ILE A 180 2.15 2.09 -10.47
N VAL A 181 0.91 2.02 -9.99
CA VAL A 181 0.44 2.89 -8.92
C VAL A 181 0.97 2.38 -7.57
N VAL A 182 1.91 3.14 -7.00
CA VAL A 182 2.52 2.86 -5.69
C VAL A 182 1.64 3.40 -4.56
N GLY A 183 1.10 4.63 -4.69
CA GLY A 183 0.29 5.24 -3.65
C GLY A 183 -0.15 6.67 -3.97
N GLU A 184 -0.46 7.44 -2.90
CA GLU A 184 -0.84 8.85 -2.97
C GLU A 184 0.10 9.73 -2.15
N ARG A 185 0.44 10.91 -2.67
CA ARG A 185 1.42 11.85 -2.09
C ARG A 185 0.83 12.65 -0.92
N TYR A 186 0.48 11.97 0.17
CA TYR A 186 0.11 12.60 1.44
C TYR A 186 0.48 11.71 2.63
N ARG A 187 0.58 12.32 3.81
CA ARG A 187 0.89 11.64 5.07
C ARG A 187 -0.41 11.38 5.84
N VAL A 188 -0.84 10.12 5.89
CA VAL A 188 -2.05 9.69 6.61
C VAL A 188 -1.95 10.00 8.11
N ASP A 189 -0.81 9.73 8.71
CA ASP A 189 -0.52 9.98 10.13
C ASP A 189 -0.49 11.47 10.52
N ARG A 190 -0.45 12.37 9.54
CA ARG A 190 -0.48 13.83 9.73
C ARG A 190 -1.74 14.49 9.18
N ASP A 191 -2.64 13.69 8.66
CA ASP A 191 -3.92 14.17 8.12
C ASP A 191 -4.88 14.58 9.24
N SER A 192 -5.88 15.37 8.89
CA SER A 192 -6.96 15.79 9.80
C SER A 192 -7.74 14.60 10.37
N THR A 193 -7.74 13.49 9.66
CA THR A 193 -8.45 12.25 10.02
C THR A 193 -7.54 11.18 10.64
N ALA A 194 -6.28 11.51 10.94
CA ALA A 194 -5.30 10.54 11.45
C ALA A 194 -5.74 9.78 12.71
N ALA A 195 -6.54 10.41 13.56
CA ALA A 195 -7.07 9.81 14.79
C ALA A 195 -8.31 8.92 14.56
N LEU A 196 -8.90 8.94 13.35
CA LEU A 196 -10.09 8.16 13.01
C LEU A 196 -9.66 6.85 12.35
N SER A 197 -10.36 5.75 12.63
CA SER A 197 -10.20 4.52 11.87
C SER A 197 -10.67 4.74 10.43
N PHE A 198 -9.93 4.18 9.47
CA PHE A 198 -10.35 4.22 8.07
C PHE A 198 -11.59 3.35 7.85
N ARG A 199 -12.58 3.90 7.17
CA ARG A 199 -13.77 3.16 6.71
C ARG A 199 -14.03 3.46 5.25
N ALA A 200 -14.19 2.41 4.45
CA ALA A 200 -14.41 2.54 3.00
C ALA A 200 -15.77 3.17 2.67
N ASP A 201 -16.76 2.95 3.53
CA ASP A 201 -18.14 3.47 3.43
C ASP A 201 -18.34 4.90 3.98
N MET A 202 -17.33 5.46 4.68
CA MET A 202 -17.42 6.77 5.35
C MET A 202 -16.44 7.79 4.78
N PRO A 203 -16.83 8.62 3.78
CA PRO A 203 -15.94 9.61 3.14
C PRO A 203 -15.29 10.61 4.11
N GLU A 204 -15.91 10.88 5.25
CA GLU A 204 -15.36 11.75 6.31
C GLU A 204 -14.08 11.18 6.94
N THR A 205 -13.86 9.87 6.83
CA THR A 205 -12.64 9.22 7.34
C THR A 205 -11.46 9.27 6.35
N TRP A 206 -11.68 9.71 5.09
CA TRP A 206 -10.69 9.61 4.03
C TRP A 206 -9.64 10.73 4.04
N GLY A 207 -9.93 11.87 4.65
CA GLY A 207 -9.03 13.02 4.71
C GLY A 207 -8.61 13.54 3.33
N ALA A 208 -7.30 13.56 3.06
CA ALA A 208 -6.72 13.92 1.77
C ALA A 208 -6.71 12.76 0.75
N GLY A 209 -7.12 11.55 1.16
CA GLY A 209 -7.20 10.38 0.30
C GLY A 209 -8.15 10.59 -0.88
N GLY A 210 -7.73 10.16 -2.05
CA GLY A 210 -8.45 10.34 -3.32
C GLY A 210 -8.33 11.73 -3.95
N LYS A 211 -7.72 12.69 -3.27
CA LYS A 211 -7.53 14.08 -3.74
C LYS A 211 -6.07 14.46 -3.94
N SER A 212 -5.17 13.66 -3.38
CA SER A 212 -3.72 13.88 -3.49
C SER A 212 -3.18 13.35 -4.81
N PRO A 213 -2.09 13.92 -5.36
CA PRO A 213 -1.41 13.38 -6.52
C PRO A 213 -1.01 11.92 -6.31
N LEU A 214 -1.02 11.13 -7.38
CA LEU A 214 -0.52 9.76 -7.35
C LEU A 214 1.01 9.75 -7.18
N LEU A 215 1.50 8.59 -6.78
CA LEU A 215 2.89 8.18 -6.84
C LEU A 215 2.93 6.94 -7.73
N CYS A 216 3.42 7.11 -8.96
CA CYS A 216 3.47 6.06 -9.97
C CYS A 216 4.91 5.69 -10.29
N PHE A 217 5.19 4.39 -10.40
CA PHE A 217 6.49 3.89 -10.80
C PHE A 217 6.48 3.57 -12.30
N ASP A 218 7.28 4.29 -13.06
CA ASP A 218 7.40 4.19 -14.51
C ASP A 218 8.61 3.37 -15.00
N GLY A 219 9.41 2.83 -14.08
CA GLY A 219 10.64 2.11 -14.38
C GLY A 219 11.87 3.02 -14.58
N SER A 220 11.79 4.29 -14.21
CA SER A 220 12.88 5.26 -14.36
C SER A 220 14.10 4.96 -13.49
N PHE A 221 13.93 4.28 -12.36
CA PHE A 221 15.01 3.92 -11.45
C PHE A 221 15.02 2.43 -11.07
N GLY A 222 16.19 1.92 -10.70
CA GLY A 222 16.41 0.55 -10.23
C GLY A 222 16.14 -0.53 -11.30
N SER A 223 15.66 -1.68 -10.85
CA SER A 223 15.08 -2.72 -11.71
C SER A 223 13.71 -2.25 -12.22
N SER A 224 12.98 -3.06 -12.95
CA SER A 224 11.61 -2.68 -13.31
C SER A 224 10.54 -3.30 -12.40
N HIS A 225 10.96 -3.90 -11.28
CA HIS A 225 10.09 -4.76 -10.46
C HIS A 225 9.66 -4.09 -9.17
N GLY A 226 8.44 -4.41 -8.72
CA GLY A 226 7.89 -4.00 -7.44
C GLY A 226 7.36 -5.18 -6.62
N ILE A 227 7.42 -5.07 -5.30
CA ILE A 227 6.87 -6.07 -4.37
C ILE A 227 5.93 -5.38 -3.39
N VAL A 228 4.76 -5.99 -3.18
CA VAL A 228 3.75 -5.49 -2.24
C VAL A 228 3.45 -6.57 -1.20
N PHE A 229 3.54 -6.20 0.06
CA PHE A 229 3.10 -7.02 1.18
C PHE A 229 1.88 -6.38 1.83
N ALA A 230 0.75 -7.11 1.81
CA ALA A 230 -0.46 -6.67 2.47
C ALA A 230 -1.30 -7.86 2.93
N GLY A 231 -1.69 -7.88 4.19
CA GLY A 231 -2.50 -8.94 4.78
C GLY A 231 -3.83 -9.16 4.07
N SER A 232 -4.54 -10.23 4.43
CA SER A 232 -5.89 -10.49 3.94
C SER A 232 -6.83 -9.34 4.32
N GLY A 233 -7.75 -8.96 3.43
CA GLY A 233 -8.59 -7.77 3.62
C GLY A 233 -7.84 -6.43 3.56
N GLY A 234 -6.54 -6.45 3.28
CA GLY A 234 -5.67 -5.26 3.24
C GLY A 234 -5.79 -4.44 1.97
N PHE A 235 -6.91 -4.43 1.27
CA PHE A 235 -7.19 -3.60 0.08
C PHE A 235 -6.16 -3.70 -1.06
N LYS A 236 -5.50 -4.86 -1.26
CA LYS A 236 -4.49 -5.08 -2.32
C LYS A 236 -5.06 -4.77 -3.70
N THR A 237 -6.10 -5.50 -4.08
CA THR A 237 -6.79 -5.36 -5.37
C THR A 237 -7.31 -3.93 -5.57
N THR A 238 -7.89 -3.35 -4.53
CA THR A 238 -8.51 -2.01 -4.54
C THR A 238 -7.52 -0.86 -4.69
N SER A 239 -6.31 -0.98 -4.14
CA SER A 239 -5.35 0.14 -4.08
C SER A 239 -4.10 -0.04 -4.93
N VAL A 240 -3.85 -1.26 -5.42
CA VAL A 240 -2.67 -1.57 -6.24
C VAL A 240 -3.07 -2.15 -7.57
N THR A 241 -3.80 -3.29 -7.58
CA THR A 241 -4.10 -4.04 -8.80
C THR A 241 -4.98 -3.25 -9.76
N ILE A 242 -6.16 -2.81 -9.33
CA ILE A 242 -7.10 -2.04 -10.16
C ILE A 242 -6.49 -0.68 -10.56
N PRO A 243 -5.96 0.15 -9.65
CA PRO A 243 -5.33 1.42 -10.02
C PRO A 243 -4.20 1.25 -11.03
N THR A 244 -3.35 0.23 -10.86
CA THR A 244 -2.26 -0.07 -11.81
C THR A 244 -2.80 -0.50 -13.16
N ALA A 245 -3.80 -1.38 -13.19
CA ALA A 245 -4.43 -1.81 -14.45
C ALA A 245 -5.07 -0.67 -15.24
N LEU A 246 -5.58 0.36 -14.55
CA LEU A 246 -6.11 1.57 -15.18
C LEU A 246 -5.02 2.50 -15.73
N LYS A 247 -3.84 2.56 -15.08
CA LYS A 247 -2.79 3.54 -15.37
C LYS A 247 -1.63 2.98 -16.21
N TRP A 248 -1.50 1.66 -16.30
CA TRP A 248 -0.43 1.02 -17.07
C TRP A 248 -0.63 1.18 -18.57
N GLY A 249 0.34 1.76 -19.27
CA GLY A 249 0.25 2.01 -20.72
C GLY A 249 0.63 0.84 -21.64
N GLY A 250 1.36 -0.16 -21.12
CA GLY A 250 1.84 -1.32 -21.89
C GLY A 250 0.93 -2.54 -21.82
N THR A 251 1.45 -3.68 -22.26
CA THR A 251 0.78 -5.00 -22.13
C THR A 251 0.62 -5.36 -20.66
N LEU A 252 -0.53 -5.92 -20.31
CA LEU A 252 -0.88 -6.30 -18.95
C LEU A 252 -1.23 -7.79 -18.88
N ILE A 253 -0.52 -8.54 -18.06
CA ILE A 253 -0.82 -9.92 -17.72
C ILE A 253 -1.16 -9.95 -16.23
N VAL A 254 -2.41 -10.29 -15.89
CA VAL A 254 -2.92 -10.28 -14.51
C VAL A 254 -3.26 -11.68 -14.07
N LEU A 255 -2.64 -12.15 -12.99
CA LEU A 255 -3.16 -13.31 -12.26
C LEU A 255 -4.22 -12.78 -11.26
N ASP A 256 -5.49 -13.14 -11.51
CA ASP A 256 -6.67 -12.65 -10.78
C ASP A 256 -7.44 -13.80 -10.10
N PRO A 257 -7.02 -14.22 -8.90
CA PRO A 257 -7.66 -15.36 -8.20
C PRO A 257 -9.12 -15.11 -7.81
N SER A 258 -9.52 -13.86 -7.76
CA SER A 258 -10.90 -13.46 -7.42
C SER A 258 -11.80 -13.28 -8.64
N ASN A 259 -11.22 -13.20 -9.84
CA ASN A 259 -11.89 -12.76 -11.06
C ASN A 259 -12.69 -11.46 -10.84
N GLU A 260 -12.05 -10.54 -10.14
CA GLU A 260 -12.62 -9.22 -9.79
C GLU A 260 -12.06 -8.13 -10.72
N VAL A 261 -10.78 -8.26 -11.10
CA VAL A 261 -10.06 -7.22 -11.84
C VAL A 261 -10.56 -7.10 -13.28
N ALA A 262 -10.68 -8.25 -13.99
CA ALA A 262 -11.09 -8.24 -15.39
C ALA A 262 -12.44 -7.53 -15.63
N PRO A 263 -13.55 -7.85 -14.92
CA PRO A 263 -14.82 -7.16 -15.10
C PRO A 263 -14.72 -5.65 -14.85
N MET A 264 -13.87 -5.24 -13.90
CA MET A 264 -13.76 -3.84 -13.50
C MET A 264 -12.94 -2.99 -14.46
N VAL A 265 -11.94 -3.56 -15.15
CA VAL A 265 -11.02 -2.75 -15.97
C VAL A 265 -11.09 -3.03 -17.47
N LYS A 266 -11.71 -4.14 -17.92
CA LYS A 266 -11.77 -4.57 -19.33
C LYS A 266 -12.26 -3.46 -20.26
N ALA A 267 -13.37 -2.81 -19.94
CA ALA A 267 -13.94 -1.76 -20.79
C ALA A 267 -12.98 -0.56 -20.94
N HIS A 268 -12.29 -0.17 -19.88
CA HIS A 268 -11.30 0.89 -19.91
C HIS A 268 -10.10 0.53 -20.78
N ARG A 269 -9.59 -0.70 -20.67
CA ARG A 269 -8.46 -1.20 -21.45
C ARG A 269 -8.78 -1.28 -22.95
N ILE A 270 -9.99 -1.77 -23.30
CA ILE A 270 -10.46 -1.78 -24.69
C ILE A 270 -10.57 -0.36 -25.25
N LYS A 271 -11.13 0.59 -24.46
CA LYS A 271 -11.19 2.00 -24.86
C LYS A 271 -9.80 2.62 -25.06
N ALA A 272 -8.79 2.14 -24.35
CA ALA A 272 -7.39 2.53 -24.52
C ALA A 272 -6.72 1.85 -25.74
N GLY A 273 -7.47 1.11 -26.57
CA GLY A 273 -6.96 0.46 -27.79
C GLY A 273 -6.26 -0.87 -27.55
N ARG A 274 -6.57 -1.56 -26.43
CA ARG A 274 -6.00 -2.86 -26.09
C ARG A 274 -6.94 -3.99 -26.50
N ASP A 275 -6.39 -5.07 -27.01
CA ASP A 275 -7.09 -6.34 -27.13
C ASP A 275 -7.10 -7.02 -25.76
N VAL A 276 -8.28 -7.37 -25.24
CA VAL A 276 -8.41 -7.90 -23.88
C VAL A 276 -8.96 -9.31 -23.87
N ILE A 277 -8.14 -10.25 -23.44
CA ILE A 277 -8.44 -11.68 -23.28
C ILE A 277 -8.67 -11.98 -21.79
N VAL A 278 -9.68 -12.79 -21.51
CA VAL A 278 -9.92 -13.34 -20.17
C VAL A 278 -9.87 -14.86 -20.25
N LEU A 279 -8.87 -15.45 -19.63
CA LEU A 279 -8.74 -16.90 -19.48
C LEU A 279 -9.50 -17.34 -18.22
N ASP A 280 -10.72 -17.82 -18.40
CA ASP A 280 -11.60 -18.30 -17.31
C ASP A 280 -11.99 -19.77 -17.60
N PRO A 281 -11.78 -20.73 -16.67
CA PRO A 281 -12.26 -22.11 -16.84
C PRO A 281 -13.76 -22.26 -17.11
N LYS A 282 -14.55 -21.21 -16.86
CA LYS A 282 -15.98 -21.16 -17.16
C LYS A 282 -16.28 -20.85 -18.62
N ASP A 283 -15.28 -20.36 -19.36
CA ASP A 283 -15.33 -20.07 -20.79
C ASP A 283 -14.14 -20.76 -21.49
N PRO A 284 -14.17 -22.10 -21.60
CA PRO A 284 -13.05 -22.88 -22.12
C PRO A 284 -12.85 -22.73 -23.64
N ASP A 285 -13.75 -22.05 -24.34
CA ASP A 285 -13.61 -21.77 -25.79
C ASP A 285 -12.56 -20.67 -26.05
N ILE A 286 -12.22 -19.88 -25.00
CA ILE A 286 -11.14 -18.90 -25.06
C ILE A 286 -9.86 -19.54 -24.49
N GLY A 287 -8.89 -19.79 -25.36
CA GLY A 287 -7.63 -20.41 -24.97
C GLY A 287 -6.53 -20.23 -26.01
N PHE A 288 -5.31 -20.53 -25.63
CA PHE A 288 -4.14 -20.49 -26.49
C PHE A 288 -3.42 -21.85 -26.47
N ASN A 289 -2.52 -22.08 -27.40
CA ASN A 289 -1.68 -23.27 -27.36
C ASN A 289 -0.40 -22.96 -26.57
N ALA A 290 -0.25 -23.57 -25.38
CA ALA A 290 0.92 -23.36 -24.53
C ALA A 290 2.24 -23.89 -25.14
N LEU A 291 2.20 -24.55 -26.31
CA LEU A 291 3.36 -25.05 -27.05
C LEU A 291 3.66 -24.19 -28.29
N ASP A 292 2.90 -23.14 -28.60
CA ASP A 292 3.03 -22.38 -29.85
C ASP A 292 4.31 -21.55 -29.95
N TRP A 293 4.90 -21.18 -28.82
CA TRP A 293 6.13 -20.38 -28.73
C TRP A 293 7.42 -21.20 -28.84
N ILE A 294 7.33 -22.55 -28.77
CA ILE A 294 8.49 -23.44 -28.78
C ILE A 294 9.31 -23.28 -30.08
N GLY A 295 10.58 -22.92 -29.93
CA GLY A 295 11.51 -22.67 -31.04
C GLY A 295 11.18 -21.43 -31.86
N GLN A 296 10.34 -20.54 -31.39
CA GLN A 296 10.08 -19.24 -32.04
C GLN A 296 11.17 -18.22 -31.68
N HIS A 297 11.38 -17.26 -32.56
CA HIS A 297 12.27 -16.12 -32.33
C HIS A 297 13.69 -16.47 -31.85
N GLY A 298 14.23 -17.59 -32.30
CA GLY A 298 15.58 -18.05 -31.93
C GLY A 298 15.66 -18.89 -30.67
N GLY A 299 14.52 -19.23 -30.06
CA GLY A 299 14.46 -20.18 -28.95
C GLY A 299 14.94 -21.58 -29.36
N THR A 300 15.62 -22.28 -28.43
CA THR A 300 16.05 -23.67 -28.60
C THR A 300 14.88 -24.59 -28.26
N LYS A 301 14.33 -25.31 -29.23
CA LYS A 301 13.15 -26.18 -29.03
C LYS A 301 13.28 -27.10 -27.83
N GLN A 302 14.47 -27.70 -27.65
CA GLN A 302 14.75 -28.63 -26.57
C GLN A 302 14.66 -27.98 -25.18
N GLU A 303 15.22 -26.78 -25.02
CA GLU A 303 15.17 -26.02 -23.79
C GLU A 303 13.74 -25.55 -23.50
N ASP A 304 13.03 -25.08 -24.51
CA ASP A 304 11.63 -24.65 -24.39
C ASP A 304 10.72 -25.80 -23.95
N ILE A 305 10.89 -26.99 -24.52
CA ILE A 305 10.17 -28.21 -24.13
C ILE A 305 10.45 -28.58 -22.68
N ALA A 306 11.72 -28.58 -22.27
CA ALA A 306 12.11 -28.85 -20.88
C ALA A 306 11.51 -27.82 -19.91
N ALA A 307 11.43 -26.56 -20.31
CA ALA A 307 10.80 -25.50 -19.51
C ALA A 307 9.32 -25.78 -19.27
N VAL A 308 8.54 -26.11 -20.34
CA VAL A 308 7.11 -26.47 -20.19
C VAL A 308 6.92 -27.67 -19.26
N ALA A 309 7.73 -28.72 -19.41
CA ALA A 309 7.67 -29.89 -18.55
C ALA A 309 7.92 -29.51 -17.07
N SER A 310 8.89 -28.63 -16.82
CA SER A 310 9.23 -28.16 -15.46
C SER A 310 8.08 -27.37 -14.80
N TRP A 311 7.35 -26.56 -15.56
CA TRP A 311 6.20 -25.80 -15.02
C TRP A 311 5.02 -26.71 -14.66
N ILE A 312 4.81 -27.78 -15.43
CA ILE A 312 3.78 -28.79 -15.12
C ILE A 312 4.15 -29.53 -13.84
N MET A 313 5.38 -30.02 -13.74
CA MET A 313 5.84 -30.90 -12.65
C MET A 313 6.10 -30.20 -11.32
N SER A 314 5.92 -28.90 -11.19
CA SER A 314 6.25 -28.11 -10.00
C SER A 314 7.74 -28.18 -9.61
N GLU A 315 8.46 -27.12 -9.86
CA GLU A 315 9.82 -26.97 -9.36
C GLU A 315 9.78 -26.84 -7.84
N SER A 316 10.36 -27.76 -7.06
CA SER A 316 10.44 -27.59 -5.62
C SER A 316 11.75 -26.87 -5.25
N GLY A 317 11.65 -25.79 -4.52
CA GLY A 317 12.78 -25.14 -3.88
C GLY A 317 13.30 -25.88 -2.62
N ARG A 318 12.65 -26.98 -2.22
CA ARG A 318 13.03 -27.78 -1.03
C ARG A 318 13.46 -29.17 -1.42
N ALA A 319 14.54 -29.67 -0.83
CA ALA A 319 14.93 -31.06 -0.90
C ALA A 319 13.83 -31.94 -0.23
N SER A 320 13.17 -32.76 -1.03
CA SER A 320 12.37 -33.89 -0.58
C SER A 320 13.30 -35.10 -0.34
N GLY A 321 12.80 -36.18 0.25
CA GLY A 321 13.63 -37.37 0.46
C GLY A 321 14.19 -37.94 -0.85
N VAL A 322 15.39 -38.51 -0.81
CA VAL A 322 16.15 -39.01 -1.99
C VAL A 322 15.29 -39.87 -2.92
N ARG A 323 14.40 -40.69 -2.38
CA ARG A 323 13.51 -41.55 -3.17
C ARG A 323 12.44 -40.78 -3.92
N ASP A 324 11.85 -39.78 -3.29
CA ASP A 324 10.84 -38.91 -3.90
C ASP A 324 11.44 -38.05 -5.01
N ASP A 325 12.69 -37.60 -4.82
CA ASP A 325 13.44 -36.84 -5.82
C ASP A 325 13.73 -37.66 -7.08
N PHE A 326 14.04 -38.97 -6.94
CA PHE A 326 14.24 -39.85 -8.10
C PHE A 326 12.97 -39.98 -8.95
N PHE A 327 11.84 -40.32 -8.34
CA PHE A 327 10.58 -40.51 -9.08
C PHE A 327 10.09 -39.23 -9.72
N ARG A 328 10.36 -38.10 -9.07
CA ARG A 328 10.02 -36.79 -9.59
C ARG A 328 10.92 -36.38 -10.77
N ALA A 329 12.22 -36.55 -10.66
CA ALA A 329 13.17 -36.27 -11.75
C ALA A 329 12.89 -37.16 -12.97
N SER A 330 12.65 -38.47 -12.75
CA SER A 330 12.31 -39.39 -13.82
C SER A 330 10.94 -39.11 -14.43
N GLY A 331 9.95 -38.69 -13.62
CA GLY A 331 8.64 -38.22 -14.10
C GLY A 331 8.76 -36.96 -14.97
N LEU A 332 9.63 -36.02 -14.59
CA LEU A 332 9.93 -34.84 -15.41
C LEU A 332 10.57 -35.25 -16.76
N GLN A 333 11.52 -36.18 -16.74
CA GLN A 333 12.14 -36.67 -17.97
C GLN A 333 11.13 -37.38 -18.87
N LEU A 334 10.23 -38.23 -18.32
CA LEU A 334 9.16 -38.88 -19.07
C LEU A 334 8.23 -37.85 -19.71
N LEU A 335 7.81 -36.84 -18.96
CA LEU A 335 6.98 -35.76 -19.49
C LEU A 335 7.69 -34.99 -20.60
N THR A 336 8.98 -34.65 -20.40
CA THR A 336 9.83 -34.03 -21.42
C THR A 336 9.88 -34.85 -22.69
N ALA A 337 10.07 -36.17 -22.59
CA ALA A 337 10.10 -37.09 -23.72
C ALA A 337 8.78 -37.08 -24.52
N ILE A 338 7.63 -37.14 -23.84
CA ILE A 338 6.32 -37.12 -24.51
C ILE A 338 6.03 -35.76 -25.14
N ILE A 339 6.38 -34.63 -24.50
CA ILE A 339 6.24 -33.30 -25.13
C ILE A 339 7.15 -33.20 -26.36
N ALA A 340 8.39 -33.68 -26.24
CA ALA A 340 9.35 -33.68 -27.34
C ALA A 340 8.85 -34.51 -28.53
N ASP A 341 8.29 -35.69 -28.29
CA ASP A 341 7.69 -36.52 -29.31
C ASP A 341 6.57 -35.78 -30.04
N VAL A 342 5.62 -35.20 -29.31
CA VAL A 342 4.52 -34.39 -29.88
C VAL A 342 5.02 -33.22 -30.72
N CYS A 343 6.09 -32.53 -30.31
CA CYS A 343 6.58 -31.30 -30.96
C CYS A 343 7.62 -31.54 -32.07
N LEU A 344 8.41 -32.65 -32.02
CA LEU A 344 9.58 -32.84 -32.87
C LEU A 344 9.48 -34.03 -33.84
N SER A 345 8.64 -35.03 -33.59
CA SER A 345 8.64 -36.26 -34.36
C SER A 345 8.00 -36.18 -35.76
N GLY A 346 7.47 -35.04 -36.17
CA GLY A 346 6.91 -34.83 -37.51
C GLY A 346 5.59 -35.56 -37.84
N HIS A 347 5.24 -36.58 -37.09
CA HIS A 347 3.98 -37.36 -37.30
C HIS A 347 2.75 -36.69 -36.64
N THR A 348 2.95 -35.72 -35.73
CA THR A 348 1.85 -34.96 -35.14
C THR A 348 1.60 -33.69 -35.95
N GLU A 349 0.41 -33.57 -36.56
CA GLU A 349 0.02 -32.35 -37.27
C GLU A 349 0.15 -31.12 -36.34
N LYS A 350 0.62 -29.99 -36.84
CA LYS A 350 0.86 -28.81 -36.04
C LYS A 350 -0.33 -28.35 -35.19
N LYS A 351 -1.56 -28.48 -35.69
CA LYS A 351 -2.79 -28.18 -34.96
C LYS A 351 -3.03 -29.08 -33.73
N ASN A 352 -2.42 -30.28 -33.75
CA ASN A 352 -2.54 -31.31 -32.70
C ASN A 352 -1.32 -31.30 -31.74
N GLN A 353 -0.33 -30.45 -31.99
CA GLN A 353 0.81 -30.21 -31.06
C GLN A 353 0.33 -29.38 -29.87
N THR A 354 -0.39 -30.03 -28.95
CA THR A 354 -1.00 -29.36 -27.77
C THR A 354 -0.76 -30.18 -26.50
N LEU A 355 -0.88 -29.52 -25.35
CA LEU A 355 -0.81 -30.19 -24.03
C LEU A 355 -1.92 -31.24 -23.85
N ARG A 356 -3.07 -31.06 -24.50
CA ARG A 356 -4.12 -32.07 -24.49
C ARG A 356 -3.66 -33.36 -25.17
N THR A 357 -2.99 -33.28 -26.31
CA THR A 357 -2.38 -34.44 -27.00
C THR A 357 -1.31 -35.09 -26.14
N VAL A 358 -0.45 -34.31 -25.51
CA VAL A 358 0.55 -34.79 -24.53
C VAL A 358 -0.14 -35.62 -23.43
N ARG A 359 -1.23 -35.09 -22.85
CA ARG A 359 -2.00 -35.81 -21.83
C ARG A 359 -2.61 -37.11 -22.35
N MET A 360 -3.19 -37.08 -23.54
CA MET A 360 -3.78 -38.30 -24.16
C MET A 360 -2.72 -39.37 -24.33
N ASN A 361 -1.55 -39.04 -24.85
CA ASN A 361 -0.45 -39.98 -25.04
C ASN A 361 0.07 -40.53 -23.70
N LEU A 362 0.27 -39.65 -22.70
CA LEU A 362 0.76 -40.05 -21.38
C LEU A 362 -0.26 -40.89 -20.60
N SER A 363 -1.57 -40.69 -20.79
CA SER A 363 -2.62 -41.35 -20.02
C SER A 363 -3.04 -42.71 -20.60
N GLU A 364 -2.35 -43.23 -21.61
CA GLU A 364 -2.53 -44.62 -22.05
C GLU A 364 -2.22 -45.59 -20.91
N PRO A 365 -2.90 -46.76 -20.87
CA PRO A 365 -2.54 -47.80 -19.90
C PRO A 365 -1.04 -48.10 -19.92
N GLU A 366 -0.44 -48.28 -18.74
CA GLU A 366 1.01 -48.43 -18.60
C GLU A 366 1.68 -49.39 -19.58
N PRO A 367 1.16 -50.62 -19.84
CA PRO A 367 1.78 -51.54 -20.82
C PRO A 367 1.78 -50.97 -22.24
N LYS A 368 0.72 -50.21 -22.60
CA LYS A 368 0.61 -49.57 -23.91
C LYS A 368 1.56 -48.40 -24.06
N LEU A 369 1.68 -47.59 -23.00
CA LEU A 369 2.64 -46.50 -22.98
C LEU A 369 4.08 -47.02 -23.11
N ARG A 370 4.44 -48.10 -22.42
CA ARG A 370 5.76 -48.73 -22.56
C ARG A 370 6.05 -49.18 -23.99
N ALA A 371 5.08 -49.83 -24.65
CA ALA A 371 5.22 -50.22 -26.05
C ALA A 371 5.42 -49.00 -26.96
N ARG A 372 4.66 -47.89 -26.72
CA ARG A 372 4.82 -46.64 -27.45
C ARG A 372 6.22 -46.03 -27.22
N LEU A 373 6.75 -46.04 -26.00
CA LEU A 373 8.08 -45.53 -25.73
C LEU A 373 9.16 -46.30 -26.47
N GLN A 374 9.01 -47.62 -26.61
CA GLN A 374 9.89 -48.47 -27.43
C GLN A 374 9.79 -48.06 -28.92
N GLU A 375 8.57 -47.89 -29.44
CA GLU A 375 8.33 -47.46 -30.82
C GLU A 375 8.94 -46.05 -31.10
N ILE A 376 8.78 -45.11 -30.17
CA ILE A 376 9.39 -43.79 -30.27
C ILE A 376 10.92 -43.88 -30.29
N TYR A 377 11.51 -44.72 -29.42
CA TYR A 377 12.96 -44.93 -29.39
C TYR A 377 13.50 -45.46 -30.72
N ASP A 378 12.79 -46.44 -31.31
CA ASP A 378 13.22 -47.10 -32.55
C ASP A 378 13.06 -46.16 -33.77
N ASN A 379 11.97 -45.39 -33.85
CA ASN A 379 11.56 -44.71 -35.07
C ASN A 379 11.76 -43.18 -35.06
N SER A 380 12.01 -42.53 -33.92
CA SER A 380 12.15 -41.07 -33.90
C SER A 380 13.40 -40.63 -34.67
N GLU A 381 13.27 -39.56 -35.46
CA GLU A 381 14.40 -38.92 -36.16
C GLU A 381 15.18 -37.97 -35.24
N SER A 382 14.60 -37.60 -34.08
CA SER A 382 15.20 -36.66 -33.11
C SER A 382 16.03 -37.40 -32.08
N ASP A 383 17.35 -37.14 -32.05
CA ASP A 383 18.25 -37.66 -31.01
C ASP A 383 17.81 -37.22 -29.61
N PHE A 384 17.34 -35.98 -29.45
CA PHE A 384 16.82 -35.50 -28.18
C PHE A 384 15.64 -36.33 -27.65
N VAL A 385 14.73 -36.75 -28.54
CA VAL A 385 13.59 -37.62 -28.19
C VAL A 385 14.12 -38.98 -27.77
N LYS A 386 15.00 -39.58 -28.57
CA LYS A 386 15.60 -40.90 -28.27
C LYS A 386 16.32 -40.93 -26.94
N GLU A 387 17.17 -39.95 -26.67
CA GLU A 387 17.93 -39.84 -25.42
C GLU A 387 17.02 -39.73 -24.19
N ASN A 388 15.94 -38.95 -24.28
CA ASN A 388 14.98 -38.80 -23.18
C ASN A 388 14.14 -40.04 -22.95
N VAL A 389 13.83 -40.81 -23.98
CA VAL A 389 13.03 -42.07 -23.90
C VAL A 389 13.87 -43.25 -23.46
N ALA A 390 15.17 -43.29 -23.80
CA ALA A 390 16.07 -44.43 -23.60
C ALA A 390 16.08 -44.96 -22.16
N ALA A 391 15.99 -44.08 -21.15
CA ALA A 391 15.98 -44.48 -19.75
C ALA A 391 14.76 -45.35 -19.35
N PHE A 392 13.68 -45.28 -20.11
CA PHE A 392 12.40 -45.94 -19.80
C PHE A 392 12.23 -47.28 -20.55
N VAL A 393 12.90 -47.45 -21.67
CA VAL A 393 12.79 -48.65 -22.53
C VAL A 393 13.12 -49.95 -21.76
N ASN A 394 14.21 -49.92 -20.98
CA ASN A 394 14.68 -51.08 -20.22
C ASN A 394 14.41 -50.96 -18.70
N MET A 395 13.57 -50.01 -18.29
CA MET A 395 13.25 -49.82 -16.87
C MET A 395 12.38 -50.95 -16.35
N THR A 396 12.63 -51.44 -15.14
CA THR A 396 11.79 -52.48 -14.54
C THR A 396 10.35 -52.02 -14.37
N PRO A 397 9.34 -52.89 -14.50
CA PRO A 397 7.94 -52.53 -14.38
C PRO A 397 7.63 -51.76 -13.07
N GLU A 398 8.15 -52.25 -11.95
CA GLU A 398 7.90 -51.65 -10.63
C GLU A 398 8.44 -50.23 -10.53
N THR A 399 9.64 -49.96 -11.08
CA THR A 399 10.22 -48.64 -11.11
C THR A 399 9.47 -47.71 -12.06
N PHE A 400 9.11 -48.20 -13.25
CA PHE A 400 8.35 -47.44 -14.23
C PHE A 400 6.97 -47.05 -13.72
N SER A 401 6.28 -47.93 -13.00
CA SER A 401 4.96 -47.65 -12.41
C SER A 401 5.03 -46.44 -11.48
N GLY A 402 6.11 -46.27 -10.68
CA GLY A 402 6.31 -45.10 -9.81
C GLY A 402 6.54 -43.80 -10.61
N VAL A 403 7.34 -43.88 -11.69
CA VAL A 403 7.59 -42.74 -12.60
C VAL A 403 6.31 -42.31 -13.32
N TYR A 404 5.60 -43.31 -13.88
CA TYR A 404 4.34 -43.12 -14.57
C TYR A 404 3.29 -42.49 -13.66
N ALA A 405 3.10 -43.01 -12.44
CA ALA A 405 2.16 -42.47 -11.48
C ALA A 405 2.45 -40.99 -11.15
N ASN A 406 3.73 -40.61 -11.04
CA ASN A 406 4.13 -39.23 -10.78
C ASN A 406 3.75 -38.33 -11.96
N ALA A 407 4.12 -38.68 -13.18
CA ALA A 407 3.79 -37.92 -14.39
C ALA A 407 2.28 -37.81 -14.63
N ILE A 408 1.53 -38.87 -14.39
CA ILE A 408 0.05 -38.92 -14.48
C ILE A 408 -0.59 -37.95 -13.47
N LYS A 409 -0.12 -37.97 -12.23
CA LYS A 409 -0.63 -37.11 -11.15
C LYS A 409 -0.45 -35.61 -11.51
N GLU A 410 0.73 -35.22 -11.89
CA GLU A 410 1.05 -33.80 -12.16
C GLU A 410 0.37 -33.25 -13.41
N THR A 411 0.04 -34.14 -14.39
CA THR A 411 -0.69 -33.76 -15.61
C THR A 411 -2.21 -33.96 -15.51
N HIS A 412 -2.74 -34.45 -14.37
CA HIS A 412 -4.15 -34.82 -14.22
C HIS A 412 -5.12 -33.66 -14.54
N TRP A 413 -4.76 -32.44 -14.24
CA TRP A 413 -5.58 -31.27 -14.55
C TRP A 413 -5.87 -31.09 -16.06
N LEU A 414 -5.02 -31.60 -16.96
CA LEU A 414 -5.25 -31.61 -18.39
C LEU A 414 -6.35 -32.60 -18.82
N SER A 415 -6.85 -33.45 -17.92
CA SER A 415 -8.00 -34.33 -18.18
C SER A 415 -9.34 -33.57 -18.09
N TYR A 416 -9.35 -32.42 -17.44
CA TYR A 416 -10.54 -31.56 -17.35
C TYR A 416 -10.63 -30.68 -18.61
N PRO A 417 -11.73 -30.81 -19.41
CA PRO A 417 -11.88 -30.05 -20.66
C PRO A 417 -11.72 -28.54 -20.45
N ASN A 418 -12.25 -28.04 -19.35
CA ASN A 418 -12.20 -26.61 -19.00
C ASN A 418 -10.77 -26.09 -18.82
N TYR A 419 -9.90 -26.86 -18.19
CA TYR A 419 -8.49 -26.44 -18.00
C TYR A 419 -7.65 -26.74 -19.26
N ALA A 420 -7.88 -27.87 -19.89
CA ALA A 420 -7.17 -28.22 -21.13
C ALA A 420 -7.47 -27.22 -22.26
N GLY A 421 -8.71 -26.74 -22.36
CA GLY A 421 -9.13 -25.74 -23.35
C GLY A 421 -8.34 -24.46 -23.25
N LEU A 422 -8.07 -23.95 -22.02
CA LEU A 422 -7.32 -22.72 -21.82
C LEU A 422 -5.89 -22.77 -22.39
N VAL A 423 -5.23 -23.93 -22.37
CA VAL A 423 -3.80 -24.11 -22.74
C VAL A 423 -3.58 -24.99 -23.99
N SER A 424 -4.64 -25.36 -24.66
CA SER A 424 -4.61 -26.15 -25.91
C SER A 424 -5.55 -25.58 -26.98
N GLY A 425 -6.02 -24.34 -26.76
CA GLY A 425 -6.88 -23.61 -27.68
C GLY A 425 -6.08 -22.88 -28.78
N SER A 426 -6.80 -22.13 -29.61
CA SER A 426 -6.21 -21.34 -30.72
C SER A 426 -6.90 -20.00 -30.94
N THR A 427 -7.59 -19.49 -29.93
CA THR A 427 -8.31 -18.19 -30.02
C THR A 427 -7.35 -17.03 -30.16
N PHE A 428 -6.19 -17.14 -29.53
CA PHE A 428 -5.06 -16.21 -29.65
C PHE A 428 -3.74 -16.97 -29.51
N SER A 429 -2.63 -16.35 -29.80
CA SER A 429 -1.28 -16.89 -29.71
C SER A 429 -0.43 -16.16 -28.66
N THR A 430 0.67 -16.76 -28.25
CA THR A 430 1.66 -16.07 -27.41
C THR A 430 2.32 -14.92 -28.15
N ASP A 431 2.37 -14.95 -29.48
CA ASP A 431 2.85 -13.86 -30.33
C ASP A 431 1.95 -12.62 -30.26
N ASP A 432 0.64 -12.77 -30.11
CA ASP A 432 -0.27 -11.64 -29.92
C ASP A 432 0.07 -10.85 -28.65
N ILE A 433 0.46 -11.55 -27.58
CA ILE A 433 0.91 -10.93 -26.33
C ILE A 433 2.26 -10.24 -26.55
N ALA A 434 3.21 -10.93 -27.14
CA ALA A 434 4.55 -10.43 -27.42
C ALA A 434 4.57 -9.30 -28.48
N SER A 435 3.47 -9.12 -29.25
CA SER A 435 3.27 -7.97 -30.14
C SER A 435 3.07 -6.64 -29.38
N GLY A 436 2.81 -6.71 -28.08
CA GLY A 436 2.65 -5.53 -27.24
C GLY A 436 1.25 -4.90 -27.25
N LYS A 437 0.23 -5.55 -27.82
CA LYS A 437 -1.16 -5.02 -27.95
C LYS A 437 -2.17 -5.74 -27.06
N THR A 438 -1.93 -6.99 -26.71
CA THR A 438 -2.90 -7.86 -26.04
C THR A 438 -2.68 -7.89 -24.54
N ASP A 439 -3.74 -7.68 -23.79
CA ASP A 439 -3.81 -7.84 -22.33
C ASP A 439 -4.46 -9.18 -21.99
N VAL A 440 -3.94 -9.89 -20.99
CA VAL A 440 -4.49 -11.17 -20.56
C VAL A 440 -4.80 -11.16 -19.07
N PHE A 441 -6.04 -11.51 -18.72
CA PHE A 441 -6.48 -11.72 -17.35
C PHE A 441 -6.67 -13.22 -17.12
N VAL A 442 -5.88 -13.77 -16.20
CA VAL A 442 -5.90 -15.21 -15.84
C VAL A 442 -6.79 -15.36 -14.61
N ALA A 443 -8.06 -15.68 -14.84
CA ALA A 443 -9.11 -15.76 -13.83
C ALA A 443 -9.20 -17.19 -13.25
N LEU A 444 -8.18 -17.61 -12.51
CA LEU A 444 -8.12 -18.91 -11.84
C LEU A 444 -8.35 -18.74 -10.35
N ASP A 445 -9.45 -19.29 -9.82
CA ASP A 445 -9.78 -19.16 -8.41
C ASP A 445 -8.75 -19.82 -7.48
N LEU A 446 -8.75 -19.43 -6.21
CA LEU A 446 -7.79 -19.93 -5.22
C LEU A 446 -7.79 -21.46 -5.09
N LYS A 447 -8.97 -22.10 -5.20
CA LYS A 447 -9.09 -23.56 -5.16
C LYS A 447 -8.36 -24.20 -6.35
N THR A 448 -8.55 -23.66 -7.54
CA THR A 448 -7.85 -24.13 -8.76
C THR A 448 -6.34 -23.94 -8.63
N LEU A 449 -5.89 -22.78 -8.12
CA LEU A 449 -4.47 -22.51 -7.91
C LEU A 449 -3.83 -23.47 -6.88
N GLU A 450 -4.56 -23.85 -5.84
CA GLU A 450 -4.07 -24.80 -4.82
C GLU A 450 -4.04 -26.25 -5.33
N THR A 451 -5.06 -26.66 -6.08
CA THR A 451 -5.20 -28.06 -6.52
C THR A 451 -4.51 -28.33 -7.85
N HIS A 452 -4.42 -27.33 -8.73
CA HIS A 452 -3.94 -27.44 -10.10
C HIS A 452 -2.95 -26.32 -10.46
N GLY A 453 -2.02 -26.02 -9.58
CA GLY A 453 -1.04 -24.93 -9.77
C GLY A 453 -0.21 -25.03 -11.06
N GLY A 454 -0.06 -26.22 -11.63
CA GLY A 454 0.58 -26.46 -12.93
C GLY A 454 -0.07 -25.66 -14.06
N LEU A 455 -1.40 -25.51 -14.05
CA LEU A 455 -2.12 -24.71 -15.04
C LEU A 455 -1.64 -23.25 -15.06
N ALA A 456 -1.64 -22.61 -13.90
CA ALA A 456 -1.19 -21.22 -13.79
C ALA A 456 0.30 -21.05 -14.13
N ARG A 457 1.15 -21.99 -13.70
CA ARG A 457 2.59 -21.99 -14.04
C ARG A 457 2.83 -22.08 -15.54
N VAL A 458 2.10 -22.97 -16.22
CA VAL A 458 2.20 -23.11 -17.68
C VAL A 458 1.77 -21.82 -18.38
N ILE A 459 0.64 -21.23 -18.00
CA ILE A 459 0.16 -19.98 -18.60
C ILE A 459 1.18 -18.85 -18.41
N ILE A 460 1.58 -18.57 -17.17
CA ILE A 460 2.52 -17.48 -16.86
C ILE A 460 3.90 -17.75 -17.45
N GLY A 461 4.38 -19.00 -17.39
CA GLY A 461 5.67 -19.40 -17.96
C GLY A 461 5.70 -19.24 -19.48
N SER A 462 4.64 -19.69 -20.21
CA SER A 462 4.55 -19.52 -21.67
C SER A 462 4.60 -18.05 -22.08
N PHE A 463 3.88 -17.16 -21.39
CA PHE A 463 3.88 -15.73 -21.69
C PHE A 463 5.23 -15.08 -21.39
N LEU A 464 5.87 -15.41 -20.26
CA LEU A 464 7.21 -14.91 -19.92
C LEU A 464 8.24 -15.33 -20.97
N ASN A 465 8.25 -16.61 -21.35
CA ASN A 465 9.22 -17.13 -22.30
C ASN A 465 8.98 -16.63 -23.72
N ALA A 466 7.73 -16.51 -24.17
CA ALA A 466 7.41 -15.94 -25.46
C ALA A 466 7.93 -14.50 -25.62
N ILE A 467 7.83 -13.69 -24.55
CA ILE A 467 8.40 -12.34 -24.52
C ILE A 467 9.94 -12.39 -24.44
N TYR A 468 10.48 -13.30 -23.63
CA TYR A 468 11.93 -13.46 -23.46
C TYR A 468 12.61 -13.84 -24.77
N ASN A 469 12.03 -14.80 -25.54
CA ASN A 469 12.54 -15.26 -26.82
C ASN A 469 12.55 -14.15 -27.90
N ARG A 470 11.80 -13.04 -27.71
CA ARG A 470 11.88 -11.85 -28.57
C ARG A 470 13.17 -11.05 -28.40
N ASP A 471 14.04 -11.42 -27.49
CA ASP A 471 15.36 -10.80 -27.22
C ASP A 471 15.33 -9.26 -27.14
N GLY A 472 14.33 -8.74 -26.43
CA GLY A 472 14.12 -7.30 -26.23
C GLY A 472 13.40 -6.58 -27.40
N ALA A 473 12.98 -7.29 -28.44
CA ALA A 473 12.26 -6.71 -29.58
C ALA A 473 10.76 -6.48 -29.33
N MET A 474 10.26 -6.76 -28.13
CA MET A 474 8.87 -6.47 -27.77
C MET A 474 8.63 -4.96 -27.76
N PRO A 475 7.57 -4.44 -28.44
CA PRO A 475 7.19 -3.04 -28.35
C PRO A 475 6.70 -2.66 -26.95
N GLY A 476 7.34 -1.69 -26.31
CA GLY A 476 6.98 -1.24 -24.98
C GLY A 476 7.37 -2.22 -23.89
N ARG A 477 6.51 -2.37 -22.88
CA ARG A 477 6.76 -3.22 -21.70
C ARG A 477 5.53 -4.06 -21.35
N ALA A 478 5.76 -5.29 -20.92
CA ALA A 478 4.75 -6.16 -20.35
C ALA A 478 4.83 -6.13 -18.81
N LEU A 479 3.71 -5.86 -18.16
CA LEU A 479 3.56 -5.95 -16.71
C LEU A 479 2.89 -7.29 -16.36
N PHE A 480 3.60 -8.12 -15.63
CA PHE A 480 3.05 -9.28 -14.93
C PHE A 480 2.62 -8.85 -13.54
N LEU A 481 1.33 -8.60 -13.39
CA LEU A 481 0.70 -8.26 -12.13
C LEU A 481 0.18 -9.56 -11.49
N LEU A 482 0.94 -10.09 -10.55
CA LEU A 482 0.72 -11.40 -9.96
C LEU A 482 0.12 -11.23 -8.56
N ASP A 483 -1.23 -11.22 -8.47
CA ASP A 483 -1.92 -11.21 -7.19
C ASP A 483 -1.89 -12.64 -6.60
N GLU A 484 -1.55 -12.77 -5.32
CA GLU A 484 -1.33 -14.06 -4.64
C GLU A 484 -0.23 -14.93 -5.31
N VAL A 485 0.87 -14.31 -5.76
CA VAL A 485 1.96 -15.00 -6.49
C VAL A 485 2.53 -16.23 -5.76
N ALA A 486 2.44 -16.28 -4.43
CA ALA A 486 2.84 -17.45 -3.63
C ALA A 486 2.13 -18.74 -4.06
N ARG A 487 0.94 -18.65 -4.65
CA ARG A 487 0.16 -19.82 -5.13
C ARG A 487 0.73 -20.46 -6.41
N LEU A 488 1.57 -19.73 -7.14
CA LEU A 488 2.33 -20.32 -8.26
C LEU A 488 3.41 -21.31 -7.76
N GLY A 489 3.85 -21.15 -6.51
CA GLY A 489 5.00 -21.87 -5.99
C GLY A 489 6.32 -21.35 -6.59
N PHE A 490 7.38 -22.16 -6.46
CA PHE A 490 8.67 -21.83 -7.05
C PHE A 490 8.62 -21.96 -8.59
N MET A 491 9.08 -20.94 -9.29
CA MET A 491 9.25 -20.92 -10.74
C MET A 491 10.59 -20.28 -11.09
N ARG A 492 11.50 -21.03 -11.66
CA ARG A 492 12.81 -20.53 -12.09
C ARG A 492 12.72 -19.37 -13.08
N ILE A 493 11.74 -19.41 -13.99
CA ILE A 493 11.53 -18.34 -14.97
C ILE A 493 11.19 -16.99 -14.32
N LEU A 494 10.53 -16.97 -13.16
CA LEU A 494 10.30 -15.73 -12.40
C LEU A 494 11.62 -15.18 -11.84
N GLU A 495 12.54 -16.04 -11.40
CA GLU A 495 13.87 -15.58 -10.96
C GLU A 495 14.67 -15.04 -12.14
N THR A 496 14.61 -15.70 -13.31
CA THR A 496 15.23 -15.20 -14.55
C THR A 496 14.65 -13.83 -14.93
N ALA A 497 13.31 -13.68 -14.87
CA ALA A 497 12.64 -12.41 -15.13
C ALA A 497 13.03 -11.33 -14.10
N ARG A 498 13.20 -11.68 -12.81
CA ARG A 498 13.72 -10.79 -11.77
C ARG A 498 15.10 -10.24 -12.14
N ASP A 499 16.00 -11.12 -12.57
CA ASP A 499 17.41 -10.78 -12.77
C ASP A 499 17.66 -10.08 -14.12
N ALA A 500 16.96 -10.46 -15.18
CA ALA A 500 17.18 -10.00 -16.54
C ALA A 500 15.97 -9.31 -17.20
N GLY A 501 14.78 -9.43 -16.66
CA GLY A 501 13.52 -9.05 -17.30
C GLY A 501 13.46 -7.60 -17.80
N ARG A 502 14.13 -6.66 -17.12
CA ARG A 502 14.19 -5.25 -17.55
C ARG A 502 14.70 -5.11 -18.99
N LYS A 503 15.71 -5.90 -19.38
CA LYS A 503 16.32 -5.86 -20.74
C LYS A 503 15.34 -6.37 -21.80
N TYR A 504 14.46 -7.29 -21.42
CA TYR A 504 13.49 -7.91 -22.30
C TYR A 504 12.10 -7.24 -22.28
N GLY A 505 11.99 -6.08 -21.62
CA GLY A 505 10.72 -5.37 -21.50
C GLY A 505 9.75 -5.97 -20.48
N ILE A 506 10.21 -6.89 -19.61
CA ILE A 506 9.39 -7.54 -18.58
C ILE A 506 9.44 -6.74 -17.28
N THR A 507 8.27 -6.49 -16.72
CA THR A 507 8.07 -5.90 -15.40
C THR A 507 7.28 -6.87 -14.53
N LEU A 508 7.75 -7.13 -13.31
CA LEU A 508 7.03 -7.94 -12.32
C LEU A 508 6.47 -7.03 -11.22
N LEU A 509 5.18 -7.14 -10.96
CA LEU A 509 4.55 -6.65 -9.73
C LEU A 509 4.02 -7.84 -8.95
N MET A 510 4.73 -8.20 -7.89
CA MET A 510 4.45 -9.38 -7.09
C MET A 510 3.75 -8.99 -5.79
N ILE A 511 2.60 -9.58 -5.53
CA ILE A 511 1.78 -9.27 -4.37
C ILE A 511 1.72 -10.50 -3.46
N TYR A 512 2.14 -10.32 -2.19
CA TYR A 512 2.15 -11.32 -1.13
C TYR A 512 1.32 -10.86 0.07
N GLN A 513 0.84 -11.78 0.88
CA GLN A 513 0.18 -11.45 2.14
C GLN A 513 1.20 -11.18 3.26
N SER A 514 2.34 -11.88 3.24
CA SER A 514 3.39 -11.73 4.25
C SER A 514 4.77 -12.09 3.70
N ILE A 515 5.82 -11.67 4.39
CA ILE A 515 7.20 -12.12 4.11
C ILE A 515 7.31 -13.64 4.31
N GLY A 516 6.54 -14.22 5.25
CA GLY A 516 6.50 -15.65 5.52
C GLY A 516 6.14 -16.48 4.29
N GLN A 517 5.08 -16.10 3.55
CA GLN A 517 4.69 -16.76 2.30
C GLN A 517 5.83 -16.76 1.26
N MET A 518 6.50 -15.63 1.12
CA MET A 518 7.61 -15.53 0.18
C MET A 518 8.80 -16.41 0.59
N ARG A 519 9.10 -16.49 1.89
CA ARG A 519 10.15 -17.39 2.44
C ARG A 519 9.81 -18.86 2.21
N GLU A 520 8.55 -19.22 2.37
CA GLU A 520 8.09 -20.59 2.12
C GLU A 520 8.26 -20.97 0.64
N THR A 521 7.88 -20.08 -0.28
CA THR A 521 7.98 -20.30 -1.72
C THR A 521 9.43 -20.49 -2.18
N TYR A 522 10.36 -19.65 -1.70
CA TYR A 522 11.74 -19.62 -2.21
C TYR A 522 12.76 -20.33 -1.30
N GLY A 523 12.35 -20.95 -0.20
CA GLY A 523 13.23 -21.77 0.62
C GLY A 523 14.01 -21.03 1.72
N GLY A 524 13.53 -19.87 2.18
CA GLY A 524 14.05 -19.21 3.38
C GLY A 524 14.52 -17.76 3.20
N ARG A 525 15.25 -17.27 4.22
CA ARG A 525 15.65 -15.85 4.30
C ARG A 525 16.59 -15.42 3.18
N ASP A 526 17.61 -16.22 2.88
CA ASP A 526 18.65 -15.87 1.92
C ASP A 526 18.11 -15.81 0.48
N ALA A 527 17.26 -16.78 0.11
CA ALA A 527 16.61 -16.78 -1.19
C ALA A 527 15.63 -15.60 -1.33
N THR A 528 14.90 -15.26 -0.27
CA THR A 528 14.01 -14.09 -0.22
C THR A 528 14.79 -12.77 -0.31
N SER A 529 15.99 -12.70 0.27
CA SER A 529 16.85 -11.52 0.21
C SER A 529 17.16 -11.10 -1.24
N LYS A 530 17.39 -12.05 -2.14
CA LYS A 530 17.64 -11.78 -3.57
C LYS A 530 16.48 -11.01 -4.22
N TRP A 531 15.24 -11.29 -3.82
CA TRP A 531 14.07 -10.57 -4.31
C TRP A 531 14.01 -9.14 -3.79
N PHE A 532 14.38 -8.92 -2.53
CA PHE A 532 14.44 -7.58 -1.95
C PHE A 532 15.54 -6.71 -2.57
N GLU A 533 16.68 -7.30 -2.89
CA GLU A 533 17.79 -6.62 -3.57
C GLU A 533 17.43 -6.23 -5.02
N SER A 534 16.64 -7.07 -5.70
CA SER A 534 16.28 -6.87 -7.10
C SER A 534 15.03 -6.01 -7.30
N ALA A 535 14.28 -5.67 -6.25
CA ALA A 535 13.09 -4.83 -6.36
C ALA A 535 13.44 -3.34 -6.31
N SER A 536 12.93 -2.54 -7.24
CA SER A 536 13.07 -1.08 -7.22
C SER A 536 12.38 -0.44 -6.04
N TRP A 537 11.24 -1.01 -5.67
CA TRP A 537 10.46 -0.58 -4.52
C TRP A 537 9.72 -1.74 -3.87
N ILE A 538 9.53 -1.63 -2.57
CA ILE A 538 8.81 -2.61 -1.74
C ILE A 538 7.83 -1.85 -0.85
N SER A 539 6.56 -2.24 -0.86
CA SER A 539 5.50 -1.63 -0.05
C SER A 539 4.98 -2.59 1.01
N PHE A 540 4.69 -2.05 2.20
CA PHE A 540 4.08 -2.75 3.32
C PHE A 540 2.85 -2.01 3.81
N SER A 541 1.73 -2.71 3.94
CA SER A 541 0.45 -2.17 4.42
C SER A 541 -0.39 -3.25 5.09
N ALA A 542 -1.28 -2.86 6.00
CA ALA A 542 -2.17 -3.78 6.71
C ALA A 542 -1.42 -4.99 7.32
N ILE A 543 -0.34 -4.72 8.03
CA ILE A 543 0.53 -5.73 8.63
C ILE A 543 -0.02 -6.13 10.00
N ASN A 544 -0.24 -7.44 10.20
CA ASN A 544 -0.71 -8.02 11.47
C ASN A 544 0.33 -8.95 12.10
N ASP A 545 1.39 -9.32 11.36
CA ASP A 545 2.46 -10.19 11.83
C ASP A 545 3.55 -9.41 12.56
N PRO A 546 3.85 -9.73 13.85
CA PRO A 546 4.89 -9.05 14.63
C PRO A 546 6.29 -9.17 14.02
N GLU A 547 6.64 -10.31 13.40
CA GLU A 547 7.96 -10.50 12.78
C GLU A 547 8.16 -9.57 11.58
N THR A 548 7.13 -9.42 10.77
CA THR A 548 7.11 -8.45 9.66
C THR A 548 7.16 -7.00 10.19
N ALA A 549 6.44 -6.69 11.26
CA ALA A 549 6.48 -5.36 11.87
C ALA A 549 7.87 -5.01 12.42
N ASP A 550 8.55 -5.96 13.06
CA ASP A 550 9.94 -5.82 13.50
C ASP A 550 10.90 -5.61 12.33
N TYR A 551 10.73 -6.36 11.24
CA TYR A 551 11.52 -6.18 10.02
C TYR A 551 11.37 -4.76 9.46
N ILE A 552 10.14 -4.25 9.36
CA ILE A 552 9.85 -2.91 8.85
C ILE A 552 10.48 -1.86 9.77
N SER A 553 10.29 -1.97 11.08
CA SER A 553 10.85 -1.05 12.08
C SER A 553 12.37 -0.96 11.98
N ARG A 554 13.06 -2.10 11.92
CA ARG A 554 14.53 -2.16 11.75
C ARG A 554 14.98 -1.56 10.43
N ARG A 555 14.26 -1.82 9.34
CA ARG A 555 14.58 -1.28 8.00
C ARG A 555 14.36 0.23 7.91
N CYS A 556 13.42 0.78 8.68
CA CYS A 556 13.22 2.22 8.80
C CYS A 556 14.38 2.93 9.53
N GLY A 557 15.19 2.19 10.29
CA GLY A 557 16.33 2.72 11.01
C GLY A 557 15.96 3.43 12.32
N THR A 558 16.98 3.99 12.96
CA THR A 558 16.90 4.66 14.27
C THR A 558 17.18 6.15 14.15
N THR A 559 16.58 6.92 15.04
CA THR A 559 16.82 8.35 15.18
C THR A 559 17.21 8.68 16.61
N THR A 560 18.04 9.69 16.81
CA THR A 560 18.41 10.22 18.12
C THR A 560 17.31 11.15 18.62
N VAL A 561 16.82 10.90 19.82
CA VAL A 561 15.84 11.74 20.49
C VAL A 561 16.40 12.31 21.79
N GLU A 562 16.03 13.55 22.13
CA GLU A 562 16.36 14.19 23.39
C GLU A 562 15.21 13.95 24.38
N ILE A 563 15.54 13.38 25.52
CA ILE A 563 14.60 13.10 26.62
C ILE A 563 14.94 14.03 27.77
N ASP A 564 13.95 14.79 28.23
CA ASP A 564 14.08 15.62 29.43
C ASP A 564 13.90 14.73 30.68
N GLN A 565 14.96 14.59 31.47
CA GLN A 565 14.89 13.96 32.78
C GLN A 565 14.70 15.04 33.86
N VAL A 566 13.67 14.87 34.66
CA VAL A 566 13.40 15.76 35.80
C VAL A 566 13.61 14.96 37.09
N SER A 567 14.69 15.24 37.78
CA SER A 567 14.94 14.70 39.11
C SER A 567 14.46 15.71 40.17
N ARG A 568 13.68 15.23 41.14
CA ARG A 568 13.28 16.01 42.32
C ARG A 568 13.91 15.37 43.55
N SER A 569 14.74 16.09 44.24
CA SER A 569 15.21 15.66 45.56
C SER A 569 14.54 16.50 46.65
N PHE A 570 14.00 15.83 47.65
CA PHE A 570 13.42 16.44 48.84
C PHE A 570 14.42 16.36 49.97
N GLN A 571 14.83 17.48 50.52
CA GLN A 571 15.67 17.59 51.71
C GLN A 571 14.86 18.27 52.83
N ALA A 572 15.24 18.05 54.08
CA ALA A 572 14.55 18.61 55.22
C ALA A 572 14.41 20.15 55.23
N ARG A 573 15.17 20.87 54.37
CA ARG A 573 15.16 22.33 54.26
C ARG A 573 14.83 22.84 52.84
N GLY A 574 14.23 22.03 51.97
CA GLY A 574 13.79 22.47 50.63
C GLY A 574 13.76 21.36 49.61
N SER A 575 13.13 21.61 48.44
CA SER A 575 13.15 20.70 47.29
C SER A 575 14.02 21.30 46.17
N SER A 576 14.93 20.53 45.61
CA SER A 576 15.66 20.89 44.40
C SER A 576 15.12 20.14 43.19
N ARG A 577 15.02 20.83 42.06
CA ARG A 577 14.59 20.29 40.79
C ARG A 577 15.69 20.42 39.77
N THR A 578 16.31 19.31 39.41
CA THR A 578 17.35 19.26 38.36
C THR A 578 16.72 18.78 37.05
N ARG A 579 16.94 19.53 35.99
CA ARG A 579 16.60 19.11 34.64
C ARG A 579 17.90 18.72 33.90
N SER A 580 17.98 17.49 33.45
CA SER A 580 19.04 17.02 32.55
C SER A 580 18.45 16.54 31.24
N LYS A 581 19.22 16.68 30.16
CA LYS A 581 18.83 16.23 28.83
C LYS A 581 19.66 15.02 28.48
N GLN A 582 19.00 13.90 28.21
CA GLN A 582 19.63 12.66 27.79
C GLN A 582 19.31 12.38 26.33
N LEU A 583 20.30 11.92 25.56
CA LEU A 583 20.13 11.42 24.21
C LEU A 583 19.80 9.93 24.28
N ALA A 584 18.77 9.50 23.54
CA ALA A 584 18.36 8.11 23.47
C ALA A 584 18.11 7.67 22.02
N SER A 585 18.28 6.39 21.78
CA SER A 585 17.90 5.75 20.51
C SER A 585 16.40 5.51 20.47
N ARG A 586 15.75 5.86 19.36
CA ARG A 586 14.37 5.49 19.08
C ARG A 586 14.25 5.01 17.64
N PRO A 587 13.63 3.85 17.33
CA PRO A 587 13.26 3.50 15.96
C PRO A 587 12.41 4.61 15.33
N LEU A 588 12.57 4.84 14.02
CA LEU A 588 11.79 5.83 13.30
C LEU A 588 10.27 5.55 13.40
N ILE A 589 9.92 4.26 13.42
CA ILE A 589 8.61 3.72 13.76
C ILE A 589 8.79 2.48 14.62
N GLN A 590 8.03 2.34 15.71
CA GLN A 590 8.07 1.17 16.58
C GLN A 590 7.27 0.00 15.95
N PRO A 591 7.60 -1.29 16.22
CA PRO A 591 6.83 -2.43 15.70
C PRO A 591 5.33 -2.34 16.01
N HIS A 592 4.96 -1.99 17.22
CA HIS A 592 3.56 -1.84 17.61
C HIS A 592 2.85 -0.66 16.91
N GLU A 593 3.59 0.37 16.47
CA GLU A 593 3.05 1.47 15.66
C GLU A 593 2.78 0.98 14.22
N VAL A 594 3.61 0.08 13.67
CA VAL A 594 3.38 -0.57 12.37
C VAL A 594 2.10 -1.39 12.39
N LEU A 595 1.90 -2.21 13.45
CA LEU A 595 0.70 -3.03 13.63
C LEU A 595 -0.60 -2.21 13.78
N ARG A 596 -0.48 -0.92 14.13
CA ARG A 596 -1.60 0.02 14.31
C ARG A 596 -1.75 1.03 13.18
N MET A 597 -0.99 0.86 12.08
CA MET A 597 -1.16 1.73 10.91
C MET A 597 -2.56 1.59 10.34
N ARG A 598 -3.10 2.70 9.85
CA ARG A 598 -4.42 2.70 9.19
C ARG A 598 -4.38 1.85 7.92
N ALA A 599 -5.50 1.22 7.56
CA ALA A 599 -5.60 0.36 6.38
C ALA A 599 -5.35 1.11 5.05
N ASP A 600 -5.53 2.43 5.02
CA ASP A 600 -5.24 3.30 3.88
C ASP A 600 -3.83 3.92 3.91
N GLU A 601 -2.96 3.44 4.79
CA GLU A 601 -1.58 3.87 4.95
C GLU A 601 -0.60 2.77 4.59
N GLN A 602 0.58 3.15 4.13
CA GLN A 602 1.66 2.22 3.80
C GLN A 602 3.05 2.82 4.03
N ILE A 603 4.04 1.93 4.11
CA ILE A 603 5.46 2.27 4.11
C ILE A 603 6.09 1.69 2.84
N VAL A 604 6.76 2.53 2.07
CA VAL A 604 7.44 2.16 0.83
C VAL A 604 8.94 2.36 0.98
N PHE A 605 9.70 1.35 0.59
CA PHE A 605 11.17 1.38 0.54
C PHE A 605 11.63 1.39 -0.90
N THR A 606 12.59 2.23 -1.21
CA THR A 606 13.30 2.31 -2.49
C THR A 606 14.81 2.30 -2.25
N GLY A 607 15.59 1.84 -3.20
CA GLY A 607 17.05 1.81 -3.08
C GLY A 607 17.64 3.22 -2.90
N GLY A 608 18.53 3.39 -1.93
CA GLY A 608 19.25 4.64 -1.70
C GLY A 608 18.46 5.81 -1.12
N ASN A 609 17.18 5.62 -0.78
CA ASN A 609 16.32 6.69 -0.24
C ASN A 609 15.84 6.36 1.17
N ALA A 610 15.45 7.40 1.90
CA ALA A 610 14.74 7.26 3.17
C ALA A 610 13.38 6.57 2.97
N PRO A 611 12.86 5.84 3.98
CA PRO A 611 11.56 5.19 3.87
C PRO A 611 10.44 6.22 3.67
N LEU A 612 9.54 5.94 2.73
CA LEU A 612 8.37 6.78 2.44
C LEU A 612 7.16 6.25 3.20
N ARG A 613 6.54 7.08 4.04
CA ARG A 613 5.25 6.81 4.65
C ARG A 613 4.18 7.64 3.94
N CYS A 614 3.22 6.99 3.28
CA CYS A 614 2.26 7.67 2.41
C CYS A 614 0.88 6.99 2.40
N GLY A 615 -0.10 7.64 1.77
CA GLY A 615 -1.43 7.10 1.56
C GLY A 615 -1.46 6.08 0.42
N ARG A 616 -2.47 5.18 0.46
CA ARG A 616 -2.75 4.20 -0.59
C ARG A 616 -3.78 4.75 -1.58
N ALA A 617 -3.62 4.44 -2.86
CA ALA A 617 -4.48 4.93 -3.94
C ALA A 617 -5.73 4.06 -4.11
N MET A 618 -6.72 4.19 -3.22
CA MET A 618 -7.98 3.46 -3.32
C MET A 618 -8.80 3.99 -4.50
N TRP A 619 -9.07 3.14 -5.53
CA TRP A 619 -9.77 3.56 -6.75
C TRP A 619 -11.11 4.23 -6.50
N PHE A 620 -11.89 3.74 -5.52
CA PHE A 620 -13.24 4.25 -5.23
C PHE A 620 -13.26 5.66 -4.62
N ARG A 621 -12.12 6.10 -4.03
CA ARG A 621 -11.98 7.47 -3.50
C ARG A 621 -11.61 8.50 -4.58
N ARG A 622 -11.10 8.04 -5.71
CA ARG A 622 -10.53 8.88 -6.76
C ARG A 622 -11.50 9.09 -7.90
N ALA A 623 -11.83 10.35 -8.18
CA ALA A 623 -12.74 10.69 -9.28
C ALA A 623 -12.20 10.26 -10.65
N ASP A 624 -10.87 10.36 -10.86
CA ASP A 624 -10.19 9.98 -12.09
C ASP A 624 -10.18 8.45 -12.36
N MET A 625 -10.39 7.63 -11.35
CA MET A 625 -10.45 6.18 -11.47
C MET A 625 -11.89 5.64 -11.40
N LYS A 626 -12.71 6.20 -10.50
CA LYS A 626 -14.08 5.74 -10.27
C LYS A 626 -14.95 5.76 -11.54
N SER A 627 -14.73 6.73 -12.42
CA SER A 627 -15.45 6.83 -13.70
C SER A 627 -14.99 5.83 -14.76
N CYS A 628 -13.83 5.20 -14.56
CA CYS A 628 -13.20 4.25 -15.50
C CYS A 628 -13.44 2.79 -15.13
N VAL A 629 -13.93 2.53 -13.90
CA VAL A 629 -14.10 1.19 -13.34
C VAL A 629 -15.50 0.66 -13.64
N GLY A 630 -15.59 -0.59 -14.13
CA GLY A 630 -16.85 -1.32 -14.30
C GLY A 630 -17.40 -1.88 -12.99
N ASP A 631 -18.46 -2.68 -13.10
CA ASP A 631 -19.14 -3.29 -11.95
C ASP A 631 -18.26 -4.34 -11.27
N ASN A 632 -18.24 -4.31 -9.94
CA ASN A 632 -17.59 -5.35 -9.15
C ASN A 632 -18.53 -6.56 -9.02
N ARG A 633 -18.03 -7.77 -9.32
CA ARG A 633 -18.84 -9.01 -9.29
C ARG A 633 -19.39 -9.36 -7.90
N PHE A 634 -18.76 -8.91 -6.83
CA PHE A 634 -19.17 -9.19 -5.45
C PHE A 634 -20.05 -8.09 -4.86
N HIS A 635 -19.94 -6.86 -5.37
CA HIS A 635 -20.59 -5.68 -4.79
C HIS A 635 -21.54 -4.98 -5.77
N GLY A 636 -21.66 -5.47 -7.02
CA GLY A 636 -22.50 -4.91 -8.06
C GLY A 636 -22.15 -3.44 -8.38
N LYS A 637 -23.15 -2.67 -8.83
CA LYS A 637 -22.98 -1.24 -9.19
C LYS A 637 -22.69 -0.32 -8.02
N ARG A 638 -22.89 -0.78 -6.78
CA ARG A 638 -22.80 0.06 -5.58
C ARG A 638 -21.38 0.21 -5.02
N GLY A 639 -20.45 -0.66 -5.42
CA GLY A 639 -19.07 -0.63 -4.97
C GLY A 639 -18.93 -0.91 -3.46
N PRO A 640 -17.70 -0.79 -2.90
CA PRO A 640 -17.42 -1.07 -1.49
C PRO A 640 -18.08 -0.10 -0.49
N LEU A 641 -18.76 0.96 -0.97
CA LEU A 641 -19.46 1.93 -0.11
C LEU A 641 -20.68 1.33 0.62
N ASP A 642 -21.23 0.22 0.12
CA ASP A 642 -22.42 -0.45 0.69
C ASP A 642 -22.09 -1.70 1.52
N MET A 643 -20.82 -2.00 1.72
CA MET A 643 -20.43 -3.09 2.63
C MET A 643 -20.73 -2.69 4.07
N LYS A 644 -21.85 -3.18 4.60
CA LYS A 644 -22.07 -3.27 6.05
C LYS A 644 -21.07 -4.33 6.56
N VAL A 645 -20.08 -3.89 7.31
CA VAL A 645 -19.18 -4.75 8.10
C VAL A 645 -19.94 -5.26 9.30
#